data_ea1835244bcc5daaef54b62b45bb357e
#
_entry.id   ea1835244bcc5daaef54b62b45bb357e
#
_cell.length_a   1.000
_cell.length_b   1.000
_cell.length_c   1.000
_cell.angle_alpha   90.00
_cell.angle_beta   90.00
_cell.angle_gamma   90.00
#
_symmetry.space_group_name_H-M   'P 1'
#
loop_
_entity.id
_entity.type
_entity.pdbx_description
1 polymer ?
#
loop_
_entity_poly.entity_id
_entity_poly.type
_entity_poly.pdbx_seq_one_letter_code
_entity_poly.pdbx_strand_id
1 'polypeptide(L)'
;DKGSEVLYDKPHIHGGAYEGDKFKFVVDPFTIDSLDNFTIAGLRFDGNFISDGIFPEFRHYVTIQKDYSLGFIKHTPPGGYSMYRGKGLGDMTMNLSEEGFYGTDGSISYQGSKSEFSKILLLPKKAVGVLNRYDLTENTKYPEVHAVMANMEWNPYQDEYNVINGATPIKMFKVGHDFTGTITQSPSVVKGNGTLAWDQAKFYSQEQVFGPQKSTAKKANLQIYAADSSRMAFETSDINGTMDFSKRIGTFTKNEPGSMTKFDYNMYQTNLTDYRWDMYKKIITAKVGPSLAGQTPIFASTNPTQGGLSFEAKRADYSLVDYTLKISEIPYIDIADSRLFLKDGKATVRANADMDLLDSTKLIAGRDNKFHEIYKLKVKVYGKNKIRGNGYYQYVNSRGGRQEFFLDSVIVNENQRVEGVGKIAEEQNFTLETKIGYKGFAQIESTEKLIRFTGYVKPLHTFKNIYPSVWIRFDNRVDPKDVVLDMSDPRDKDNKKQYVGLFVANDSSFVYPLMYSWKRRYSDDDVTNDTGIFYYDNKTESFYAGSKSRLRDGGLKGSWIQFNERDHSIHAEGPLDFGLETPNIKFKNAGTADLYPGDSSFVFNLAMMLDFPMHPDYIERLVALINENGGTTATVNTDFFKRCLGEMMESEKAYRNALENLMKNGELKGKDEAEYKLVLSDATFRWDSKMRGMYCNDFVSVASIAGKPINKNMHAVMLLEHKRSGQNMYVYLDLGANDYIYINLTKTGANVYATDQNLQQILTNTADKVKAENFYIRPATERQVDKFLRRFE
;
A
#
# COMPACT_ATOMS: atom_id res chain seq x y z
N ASP A 1 28.80 -88.03 51.79
CA ASP A 1 29.70 -87.30 51.45
C ASP A 1 29.60 -86.27 50.32
N LYS A 2 28.40 -85.71 50.12
CA LYS A 2 28.23 -84.48 49.41
C LYS A 2 28.16 -83.37 50.48
N GLY A 3 28.93 -82.28 50.31
CA GLY A 3 28.81 -81.10 51.14
C GLY A 3 27.44 -80.56 51.15
N SER A 4 27.02 -79.84 52.21
CA SER A 4 25.74 -79.14 52.25
C SER A 4 25.85 -77.85 51.47
N GLU A 5 24.72 -77.36 50.93
CA GLU A 5 24.64 -76.14 50.21
C GLU A 5 23.71 -75.13 50.93
N VAL A 6 24.12 -73.89 51.05
CA VAL A 6 23.27 -72.77 51.49
C VAL A 6 22.78 -72.07 50.25
N LEU A 7 21.45 -72.06 50.05
CA LEU A 7 20.74 -71.46 48.88
C LEU A 7 20.07 -70.15 49.27
N TYR A 8 20.10 -69.21 48.36
CA TYR A 8 19.50 -67.87 48.53
C TYR A 8 18.42 -67.58 47.48
N ASP A 9 17.79 -68.67 46.96
CA ASP A 9 16.80 -68.66 45.87
C ASP A 9 15.35 -68.46 46.31
N LYS A 10 15.13 -68.13 47.58
CA LYS A 10 13.79 -67.98 48.17
C LYS A 10 13.10 -66.75 47.54
N PRO A 11 11.80 -66.82 47.22
CA PRO A 11 11.06 -65.72 46.62
C PRO A 11 11.10 -64.41 47.41
N HIS A 12 11.20 -64.41 48.71
CA HIS A 12 11.30 -63.22 49.56
C HIS A 12 12.67 -62.53 49.44
N ILE A 13 13.67 -63.17 48.91
CA ILE A 13 15.00 -62.61 48.65
C ILE A 13 15.01 -62.02 47.26
N HIS A 14 14.69 -60.77 47.19
CA HIS A 14 14.61 -60.00 45.88
C HIS A 14 13.83 -60.73 44.79
N GLY A 15 12.69 -61.33 45.12
CA GLY A 15 11.85 -62.05 44.18
C GLY A 15 12.42 -63.34 43.59
N GLY A 16 13.36 -63.96 44.31
CA GLY A 16 14.07 -65.16 43.82
C GLY A 16 15.10 -64.87 42.72
N ALA A 17 15.71 -63.68 42.74
CA ALA A 17 16.69 -63.25 41.72
C ALA A 17 17.97 -64.11 41.72
N TYR A 18 18.26 -64.84 42.79
CA TYR A 18 19.45 -65.70 42.86
C TYR A 18 19.06 -67.14 42.54
N GLU A 19 19.58 -67.71 41.45
CA GLU A 19 19.29 -69.08 41.02
C GLU A 19 20.12 -70.02 41.82
N GLY A 20 19.45 -70.98 42.60
CA GLY A 20 20.12 -71.82 43.58
C GLY A 20 21.22 -72.78 43.06
N ASP A 21 21.16 -73.11 41.79
CA ASP A 21 22.22 -73.87 41.13
C ASP A 21 23.49 -73.07 40.81
N LYS A 22 23.40 -71.76 40.74
CA LYS A 22 24.44 -70.84 40.24
C LYS A 22 24.88 -69.84 41.34
N PHE A 23 24.04 -69.57 42.33
CA PHE A 23 24.30 -68.61 43.40
C PHE A 23 24.10 -69.35 44.76
N LYS A 24 25.18 -69.79 45.40
CA LYS A 24 25.18 -70.62 46.61
C LYS A 24 26.46 -70.56 47.34
N PHE A 25 26.44 -70.98 48.59
CA PHE A 25 27.60 -71.32 49.36
C PHE A 25 27.68 -72.80 49.56
N VAL A 26 28.73 -73.43 49.03
CA VAL A 26 29.04 -74.90 49.17
C VAL A 26 29.88 -75.10 50.42
N VAL A 27 29.28 -75.74 51.42
CA VAL A 27 29.90 -75.95 52.73
C VAL A 27 30.82 -77.15 52.61
N ASP A 28 32.03 -77.09 53.16
CA ASP A 28 32.90 -78.15 53.26
C ASP A 28 32.32 -79.20 54.21
N PRO A 29 32.67 -80.49 54.09
CA PRO A 29 32.32 -81.48 55.13
C PRO A 29 32.81 -81.07 56.49
N PHE A 30 31.93 -81.10 57.49
CA PHE A 30 32.26 -80.66 58.84
C PHE A 30 31.77 -81.73 59.90
N THR A 31 32.36 -81.72 61.08
CA THR A 31 31.93 -82.48 62.23
C THR A 31 31.64 -81.52 63.36
N ILE A 32 30.60 -81.77 64.13
CA ILE A 32 30.24 -80.99 65.32
C ILE A 32 30.62 -81.89 66.53
N ASP A 33 31.62 -81.45 67.27
CA ASP A 33 32.17 -82.24 68.36
C ASP A 33 31.50 -82.07 69.76
N SER A 34 30.74 -81.01 70.01
CA SER A 34 30.15 -80.72 71.30
C SER A 34 28.87 -79.96 71.15
N LEU A 35 27.75 -80.62 71.12
CA LEU A 35 26.42 -80.05 71.09
C LEU A 35 26.01 -79.27 72.36
N ASP A 36 26.62 -79.61 73.51
CA ASP A 36 26.29 -78.96 74.78
C ASP A 36 26.84 -77.55 74.98
N ASN A 37 27.79 -77.11 74.14
CA ASN A 37 28.35 -75.72 74.18
C ASN A 37 28.07 -74.96 72.92
N PHE A 38 27.00 -75.30 72.27
CA PHE A 38 26.61 -74.69 71.03
C PHE A 38 26.10 -73.28 71.26
N THR A 39 26.88 -72.29 70.84
CA THR A 39 26.43 -70.89 70.85
C THR A 39 26.29 -70.40 69.40
N ILE A 40 25.18 -69.61 69.12
CA ILE A 40 24.96 -69.08 67.82
C ILE A 40 26.15 -68.23 67.28
N ALA A 41 26.83 -67.56 68.21
CA ALA A 41 28.03 -66.74 67.89
C ALA A 41 29.26 -67.57 67.43
N GLY A 42 29.32 -68.91 67.80
CA GLY A 42 30.43 -69.81 67.43
C GLY A 42 30.18 -70.60 66.14
N LEU A 43 29.04 -70.55 65.56
CA LEU A 43 28.72 -71.26 64.31
C LEU A 43 29.46 -70.69 63.16
N ARG A 44 30.41 -71.47 62.64
CA ARG A 44 31.16 -71.09 61.40
C ARG A 44 31.27 -72.32 60.52
N PHE A 45 30.93 -72.17 59.26
CA PHE A 45 30.97 -73.18 58.20
C PHE A 45 31.92 -72.74 57.12
N ASP A 46 33.07 -73.36 56.97
CA ASP A 46 34.03 -73.12 55.93
C ASP A 46 33.52 -73.70 54.59
N GLY A 47 33.90 -73.10 53.48
CA GLY A 47 33.43 -73.56 52.17
C GLY A 47 33.80 -72.65 51.02
N ASN A 48 33.07 -72.79 49.92
CA ASN A 48 33.29 -72.04 48.67
C ASN A 48 32.07 -71.27 48.30
N PHE A 49 32.23 -69.99 48.06
CA PHE A 49 31.13 -69.12 47.61
C PHE A 49 31.10 -69.02 46.10
N ILE A 50 29.95 -69.31 45.47
CA ILE A 50 29.66 -69.22 44.07
C ILE A 50 28.60 -68.14 43.91
N SER A 51 28.86 -67.04 43.09
CA SER A 51 28.06 -65.84 43.04
C SER A 51 27.38 -65.64 41.70
N ASP A 52 27.15 -66.67 40.89
CA ASP A 52 26.66 -66.60 39.50
C ASP A 52 27.42 -65.58 38.63
N GLY A 53 28.75 -65.54 38.88
CA GLY A 53 29.67 -64.68 38.13
C GLY A 53 29.67 -63.21 38.57
N ILE A 54 29.05 -62.85 39.68
CA ILE A 54 29.16 -61.49 40.25
C ILE A 54 30.66 -61.28 40.67
N PHE A 55 31.24 -62.25 41.40
CA PHE A 55 32.65 -62.28 41.72
C PHE A 55 33.23 -63.60 41.32
N PRO A 56 34.53 -63.73 41.20
CA PRO A 56 35.22 -65.08 41.15
C PRO A 56 34.86 -65.91 42.36
N GLU A 57 34.81 -67.19 42.18
CA GLU A 57 34.66 -68.11 43.29
C GLU A 57 35.81 -67.95 44.31
N PHE A 58 35.48 -68.01 45.63
CA PHE A 58 36.48 -67.88 46.71
C PHE A 58 36.12 -68.68 47.95
N ARG A 59 37.13 -69.08 48.63
CA ARG A 59 36.95 -69.73 49.90
C ARG A 59 36.71 -68.71 51.00
N HIS A 60 35.70 -68.99 51.85
CA HIS A 60 35.41 -68.20 53.05
C HIS A 60 34.60 -69.07 54.02
N TYR A 61 34.04 -68.47 55.05
CA TYR A 61 33.15 -69.14 55.94
C TYR A 61 31.86 -68.39 56.05
N VAL A 62 30.73 -69.13 56.33
CA VAL A 62 29.44 -68.52 56.68
C VAL A 62 29.22 -68.61 58.18
N THR A 63 28.58 -67.59 58.73
CA THR A 63 28.16 -67.47 60.11
C THR A 63 26.69 -67.03 60.16
N ILE A 64 26.03 -67.09 61.32
CA ILE A 64 24.68 -66.58 61.53
C ILE A 64 24.80 -65.11 61.54
N GLN A 65 24.05 -64.45 60.61
CA GLN A 65 23.94 -63.02 60.42
C GLN A 65 22.88 -62.44 61.39
N LYS A 66 22.75 -61.16 61.47
CA LYS A 66 21.79 -60.42 62.32
C LYS A 66 20.33 -60.80 62.07
N ASP A 67 20.00 -61.23 60.87
CA ASP A 67 18.68 -61.72 60.42
C ASP A 67 18.48 -63.18 60.66
N TYR A 68 19.39 -63.86 61.44
CA TYR A 68 19.44 -65.29 61.75
C TYR A 68 19.66 -66.19 60.53
N SER A 69 19.97 -65.65 59.33
CA SER A 69 20.38 -66.44 58.20
C SER A 69 21.86 -66.80 58.22
N LEU A 70 22.26 -67.87 57.46
CA LEU A 70 23.60 -68.10 57.16
C LEU A 70 24.15 -67.20 56.10
N GLY A 71 25.21 -66.48 56.39
CA GLY A 71 25.87 -65.53 55.49
C GLY A 71 27.27 -65.20 55.92
N PHE A 72 27.84 -64.13 55.23
CA PHE A 72 29.18 -63.72 55.58
C PHE A 72 29.32 -62.16 55.39
N ILE A 73 30.36 -61.68 56.11
CA ILE A 73 30.86 -60.30 55.85
C ILE A 73 32.32 -60.45 55.46
N LYS A 74 32.71 -60.02 54.29
CA LYS A 74 34.13 -60.19 53.83
C LYS A 74 34.54 -58.97 53.03
N HIS A 75 35.67 -58.40 53.33
CA HIS A 75 36.25 -57.36 52.49
C HIS A 75 36.97 -58.00 51.30
N THR A 76 36.90 -57.37 50.12
CA THR A 76 37.63 -57.75 48.93
C THR A 76 39.15 -57.63 49.21
N PRO A 77 40.02 -58.43 48.55
CA PRO A 77 41.48 -58.26 48.73
C PRO A 77 41.94 -56.88 48.27
N PRO A 78 43.14 -56.44 48.71
CA PRO A 78 43.73 -55.21 48.18
C PRO A 78 43.80 -55.24 46.65
N GLY A 79 43.21 -54.19 46.01
CA GLY A 79 43.08 -54.16 44.58
C GLY A 79 41.70 -54.58 44.03
N GLY A 80 40.83 -55.11 44.92
CA GLY A 80 39.48 -55.49 44.61
C GLY A 80 39.32 -56.84 43.90
N TYR A 81 38.05 -57.20 43.62
CA TYR A 81 37.72 -58.38 42.82
C TYR A 81 37.15 -57.93 41.44
N SER A 82 37.52 -58.77 40.43
CA SER A 82 36.84 -58.66 39.13
C SER A 82 35.33 -58.96 39.28
N MET A 83 34.49 -58.06 38.84
CA MET A 83 33.06 -58.21 38.91
C MET A 83 32.43 -58.60 37.54
N TYR A 84 31.34 -59.37 37.61
CA TYR A 84 30.55 -59.78 36.46
C TYR A 84 31.41 -60.34 35.29
N ARG A 85 32.25 -61.33 35.61
CA ARG A 85 33.10 -61.98 34.60
C ARG A 85 34.10 -61.06 33.91
N GLY A 86 34.64 -60.06 34.62
CA GLY A 86 35.62 -59.14 34.07
C GLY A 86 35.07 -57.81 33.54
N LYS A 87 33.81 -57.55 33.74
CA LYS A 87 33.20 -56.25 33.25
C LYS A 87 33.62 -55.05 34.08
N GLY A 88 33.92 -55.23 35.36
CA GLY A 88 34.37 -54.16 36.26
C GLY A 88 35.25 -54.68 37.38
N LEU A 89 35.70 -53.77 38.25
CA LEU A 89 36.50 -54.08 39.43
C LEU A 89 35.80 -53.51 40.68
N GLY A 90 35.51 -54.32 41.67
CA GLY A 90 34.87 -53.90 42.91
C GLY A 90 35.80 -54.02 44.12
N ASP A 91 35.91 -52.95 44.87
CA ASP A 91 36.65 -52.88 46.14
C ASP A 91 35.65 -52.47 47.25
N MET A 92 35.17 -53.41 48.04
CA MET A 92 34.06 -53.22 48.98
C MET A 92 34.04 -54.32 50.09
N THR A 93 33.27 -54.05 51.10
CA THR A 93 32.87 -55.10 52.06
C THR A 93 31.63 -55.81 51.53
N MET A 94 31.73 -57.10 51.25
CA MET A 94 30.64 -57.93 50.76
C MET A 94 29.88 -58.47 51.98
N ASN A 95 28.55 -58.29 51.94
CA ASN A 95 27.61 -58.76 52.98
C ASN A 95 26.58 -59.70 52.32
N LEU A 96 26.48 -60.93 52.76
CA LEU A 96 25.54 -61.92 52.28
C LEU A 96 24.68 -62.38 53.48
N SER A 97 23.37 -62.32 53.30
CA SER A 97 22.33 -62.82 54.21
C SER A 97 21.04 -63.09 53.42
N GLU A 98 19.94 -63.49 54.13
CA GLU A 98 18.59 -63.57 53.51
C GLU A 98 18.02 -62.23 53.12
N GLU A 99 18.60 -61.07 53.53
CA GLU A 99 18.28 -59.78 53.00
C GLU A 99 18.83 -59.62 51.58
N GLY A 100 19.78 -60.47 51.13
CA GLY A 100 20.35 -60.33 49.78
C GLY A 100 21.86 -60.19 49.84
N PHE A 101 22.48 -59.97 48.67
CA PHE A 101 23.93 -59.82 48.57
C PHE A 101 24.28 -58.36 48.36
N TYR A 102 24.92 -57.75 49.32
CA TYR A 102 25.23 -56.30 49.28
C TYR A 102 26.72 -56.01 49.26
N GLY A 103 27.13 -54.98 48.53
CA GLY A 103 28.40 -54.32 48.73
C GLY A 103 28.23 -53.12 49.64
N THR A 104 29.10 -52.98 50.67
CA THR A 104 29.06 -51.84 51.59
C THR A 104 30.39 -51.13 51.62
N ASP A 105 30.41 -49.81 51.87
CA ASP A 105 31.61 -48.98 52.07
C ASP A 105 32.71 -49.27 51.06
N GLY A 106 32.40 -49.11 49.77
CA GLY A 106 33.27 -49.53 48.70
C GLY A 106 33.17 -48.67 47.42
N SER A 107 33.86 -49.18 46.41
CA SER A 107 33.86 -48.58 45.08
C SER A 107 33.82 -49.63 43.98
N ILE A 108 33.25 -49.19 42.84
CA ILE A 108 33.28 -49.92 41.57
C ILE A 108 34.07 -49.10 40.57
N SER A 109 34.95 -49.70 39.83
CA SER A 109 35.65 -49.17 38.69
C SER A 109 35.08 -49.79 37.38
N TYR A 110 34.63 -48.98 36.43
CA TYR A 110 34.06 -49.46 35.15
C TYR A 110 34.51 -48.56 34.03
N GLN A 111 35.22 -49.07 33.04
CA GLN A 111 35.57 -48.35 31.81
C GLN A 111 36.09 -46.90 32.03
N GLY A 112 36.92 -46.68 33.04
CA GLY A 112 37.50 -45.37 33.35
C GLY A 112 36.69 -44.53 34.31
N SER A 113 35.54 -45.01 34.77
CA SER A 113 34.80 -44.38 35.85
C SER A 113 35.11 -45.04 37.20
N LYS A 114 34.92 -44.30 38.28
CA LYS A 114 34.95 -44.74 39.65
C LYS A 114 33.68 -44.32 40.35
N SER A 115 32.99 -45.32 40.95
CA SER A 115 31.80 -45.13 41.74
C SER A 115 32.07 -45.44 43.19
N GLU A 116 31.77 -44.56 44.15
CA GLU A 116 31.86 -44.78 45.56
C GLU A 116 30.45 -44.83 46.17
N PHE A 117 30.27 -45.82 47.13
CA PHE A 117 28.95 -46.01 47.73
C PHE A 117 29.04 -46.48 49.17
N SER A 118 27.98 -46.25 49.93
CA SER A 118 27.82 -46.80 51.27
C SER A 118 27.12 -48.16 51.23
N LYS A 119 26.17 -48.39 50.37
CA LYS A 119 25.48 -49.71 50.19
C LYS A 119 24.90 -49.82 48.78
N ILE A 120 25.19 -50.95 48.13
CA ILE A 120 24.58 -51.34 46.85
C ILE A 120 24.09 -52.79 46.91
N LEU A 121 23.08 -53.11 46.17
CA LEU A 121 22.57 -54.48 46.01
C LEU A 121 23.24 -55.12 44.77
N LEU A 122 23.79 -56.35 44.97
CA LEU A 122 24.44 -57.07 43.93
C LEU A 122 23.53 -58.23 43.48
N LEU A 123 22.95 -58.15 42.33
CA LEU A 123 22.17 -59.22 41.72
C LEU A 123 22.93 -59.87 40.58
N PRO A 124 22.63 -61.13 40.18
CA PRO A 124 23.35 -61.86 39.15
C PRO A 124 23.45 -61.13 37.80
N LYS A 125 22.43 -60.37 37.46
CA LYS A 125 22.36 -59.67 36.16
C LYS A 125 22.56 -58.17 36.26
N LYS A 126 22.52 -57.58 37.47
CA LYS A 126 22.69 -56.15 37.69
C LYS A 126 23.12 -55.80 39.10
N ALA A 127 23.67 -54.60 39.24
CA ALA A 127 23.88 -53.99 40.55
C ALA A 127 23.07 -52.67 40.63
N VAL A 128 22.46 -52.41 41.79
CA VAL A 128 21.65 -51.22 42.00
C VAL A 128 21.93 -50.59 43.36
N GLY A 129 21.86 -49.26 43.44
CA GLY A 129 22.03 -48.55 44.71
C GLY A 129 22.21 -47.06 44.54
N VAL A 130 22.60 -46.42 45.62
CA VAL A 130 22.89 -44.99 45.65
C VAL A 130 24.38 -44.78 45.75
N LEU A 131 24.94 -44.05 44.82
CA LEU A 131 26.35 -43.70 44.82
C LEU A 131 26.55 -42.42 45.65
N ASN A 132 27.50 -42.47 46.57
CA ASN A 132 27.97 -41.26 47.26
C ASN A 132 28.66 -40.34 46.26
N ARG A 133 29.42 -40.94 45.32
CA ARG A 133 30.18 -40.24 44.32
C ARG A 133 30.35 -41.12 43.07
N TYR A 134 30.23 -40.50 41.89
CA TYR A 134 30.58 -41.08 40.60
C TYR A 134 31.49 -40.10 39.86
N ASP A 135 32.64 -40.55 39.43
CA ASP A 135 33.59 -39.78 38.61
C ASP A 135 33.93 -40.55 37.35
N LEU A 136 33.81 -39.90 36.20
CA LEU A 136 34.33 -40.35 34.93
C LEU A 136 35.32 -39.31 34.41
N THR A 137 36.56 -39.76 34.19
CA THR A 137 37.64 -38.88 33.73
C THR A 137 37.54 -38.70 32.21
N GLU A 138 37.65 -37.44 31.75
CA GLU A 138 37.69 -37.10 30.32
C GLU A 138 38.85 -37.82 29.62
N ASN A 139 38.54 -38.40 28.48
CA ASN A 139 39.49 -38.99 27.57
C ASN A 139 39.06 -38.80 26.11
N THR A 140 39.66 -39.49 25.17
CA THR A 140 39.32 -39.39 23.75
C THR A 140 37.88 -39.82 23.40
N LYS A 141 37.21 -40.59 24.26
CA LYS A 141 35.84 -41.10 24.05
C LYS A 141 34.84 -40.49 25.00
N TYR A 142 35.21 -40.22 26.24
CA TYR A 142 34.29 -39.86 27.32
C TYR A 142 34.43 -38.40 27.73
N PRO A 143 33.31 -37.77 28.09
CA PRO A 143 33.33 -36.46 28.79
C PRO A 143 33.83 -36.65 30.22
N GLU A 144 34.22 -35.59 30.87
CA GLU A 144 34.30 -35.55 32.33
C GLU A 144 32.90 -35.50 32.91
N VAL A 145 32.65 -36.41 33.90
CA VAL A 145 31.36 -36.48 34.60
C VAL A 145 31.60 -36.60 36.09
N HIS A 146 30.85 -35.85 36.86
CA HIS A 146 30.86 -35.93 38.31
C HIS A 146 29.42 -35.92 38.84
N ALA A 147 29.08 -36.93 39.66
CA ALA A 147 27.78 -36.99 40.32
C ALA A 147 27.94 -37.33 41.78
N VAL A 148 27.08 -36.79 42.63
CA VAL A 148 27.00 -37.07 44.05
C VAL A 148 25.57 -37.47 44.42
N MET A 149 25.46 -38.43 45.36
CA MET A 149 24.18 -38.96 45.83
C MET A 149 23.25 -39.34 44.67
N ALA A 150 23.81 -40.02 43.66
CA ALA A 150 23.09 -40.41 42.43
C ALA A 150 22.63 -41.86 42.51
N ASN A 151 21.49 -42.18 41.89
CA ASN A 151 21.06 -43.57 41.79
C ASN A 151 21.89 -44.28 40.69
N MET A 152 22.22 -45.55 40.93
CA MET A 152 22.98 -46.39 39.99
C MET A 152 22.19 -47.64 39.66
N GLU A 153 22.17 -48.00 38.37
CA GLU A 153 21.80 -49.30 37.89
C GLU A 153 22.85 -49.76 36.85
N TRP A 154 23.64 -50.72 37.20
CA TRP A 154 24.62 -51.32 36.32
C TRP A 154 24.11 -52.65 35.77
N ASN A 155 23.98 -52.74 34.45
CA ASN A 155 23.60 -53.91 33.68
C ASN A 155 24.84 -54.44 32.92
N PRO A 156 25.72 -55.17 33.55
CA PRO A 156 27.05 -55.47 33.02
C PRO A 156 27.02 -56.31 31.73
N TYR A 157 26.05 -57.17 31.55
CA TYR A 157 25.91 -58.01 30.36
C TYR A 157 25.25 -57.30 29.16
N GLN A 158 24.68 -56.10 29.39
CA GLN A 158 24.19 -55.17 28.36
C GLN A 158 25.24 -54.09 28.08
N ASP A 159 26.35 -54.06 28.83
CA ASP A 159 27.35 -52.98 28.81
C ASP A 159 26.77 -51.60 29.11
N GLU A 160 25.79 -51.54 30.05
CA GLU A 160 25.11 -50.30 30.43
C GLU A 160 25.34 -50.01 31.91
N TYR A 161 25.99 -48.89 32.20
CA TYR A 161 26.15 -48.34 33.53
C TYR A 161 25.37 -47.05 33.64
N ASN A 162 24.18 -47.12 34.24
CA ASN A 162 23.24 -46.02 34.36
C ASN A 162 23.50 -45.23 35.65
N VAL A 163 23.65 -43.92 35.53
CA VAL A 163 23.69 -42.97 36.64
C VAL A 163 22.56 -41.99 36.50
N ILE A 164 21.69 -41.94 37.49
CA ILE A 164 20.50 -41.11 37.53
C ILE A 164 20.72 -40.06 38.62
N ASN A 165 20.54 -38.78 38.30
CA ASN A 165 20.71 -37.74 39.30
C ASN A 165 19.74 -37.93 40.47
N GLY A 166 20.21 -37.62 41.67
CA GLY A 166 19.38 -37.51 42.88
C GLY A 166 18.84 -36.10 43.04
N ALA A 167 19.01 -35.54 44.21
CA ALA A 167 18.60 -34.16 44.48
C ALA A 167 19.48 -33.12 43.76
N THR A 168 20.70 -33.45 43.41
CA THR A 168 21.66 -32.59 42.73
C THR A 168 21.85 -33.01 41.27
N PRO A 169 22.04 -32.08 40.33
CA PRO A 169 22.35 -32.43 38.94
C PRO A 169 23.71 -33.12 38.82
N ILE A 170 23.86 -33.92 37.80
CA ILE A 170 25.12 -34.48 37.35
C ILE A 170 25.93 -33.37 36.69
N LYS A 171 27.17 -33.18 37.09
CA LYS A 171 28.07 -32.21 36.47
C LYS A 171 28.77 -32.84 35.27
N MET A 172 28.59 -32.21 34.13
CA MET A 172 29.12 -32.63 32.84
C MET A 172 30.22 -31.68 32.37
N PHE A 173 31.25 -32.23 31.77
CA PHE A 173 32.42 -31.54 31.24
C PHE A 173 33.25 -30.82 32.33
N LYS A 174 34.45 -30.40 31.99
CA LYS A 174 35.36 -29.66 32.91
C LYS A 174 34.77 -28.36 33.48
N VAL A 175 33.88 -27.74 32.71
CA VAL A 175 33.20 -26.50 33.11
C VAL A 175 32.04 -26.73 34.08
N GLY A 176 31.62 -28.00 34.28
CA GLY A 176 30.58 -28.35 35.26
C GLY A 176 29.18 -27.99 34.89
N HIS A 177 28.76 -28.15 33.61
CA HIS A 177 27.39 -28.00 33.17
C HIS A 177 26.44 -28.96 33.88
N ASP A 178 25.25 -28.56 34.19
CA ASP A 178 24.24 -29.32 34.91
C ASP A 178 23.49 -30.28 33.99
N PHE A 179 23.45 -31.55 34.31
CA PHE A 179 22.61 -32.53 33.63
C PHE A 179 21.61 -33.15 34.61
N THR A 180 20.35 -33.10 34.24
CA THR A 180 19.24 -33.70 35.00
C THR A 180 18.63 -34.81 34.17
N GLY A 181 18.65 -36.03 34.65
CA GLY A 181 18.16 -37.21 33.96
C GLY A 181 19.07 -38.41 34.16
N THR A 182 19.12 -39.30 33.20
CA THR A 182 19.92 -40.53 33.23
C THR A 182 21.09 -40.43 32.24
N ILE A 183 22.29 -40.65 32.68
CA ILE A 183 23.44 -40.97 31.82
C ILE A 183 23.68 -42.46 31.78
N THR A 184 23.97 -42.99 30.62
CA THR A 184 24.33 -44.41 30.42
C THR A 184 25.74 -44.48 29.86
N GLN A 185 26.65 -44.93 30.67
CA GLN A 185 28.03 -45.20 30.23
C GLN A 185 28.09 -46.61 29.63
N SER A 186 28.68 -46.73 28.46
CA SER A 186 29.02 -47.99 27.79
C SER A 186 30.52 -47.99 27.44
N PRO A 187 31.12 -49.11 26.98
CA PRO A 187 32.54 -49.16 26.60
C PRO A 187 32.95 -48.23 25.45
N SER A 188 32.01 -47.76 24.70
CA SER A 188 32.29 -46.93 23.51
C SER A 188 31.81 -45.48 23.62
N VAL A 189 30.81 -45.19 24.48
CA VAL A 189 30.13 -43.90 24.49
C VAL A 189 29.37 -43.65 25.79
N VAL A 190 29.18 -42.40 26.14
CA VAL A 190 28.23 -41.96 27.17
C VAL A 190 27.01 -41.38 26.48
N LYS A 191 25.84 -41.95 26.81
CA LYS A 191 24.54 -41.43 26.31
C LYS A 191 23.80 -40.73 27.45
N GLY A 192 22.81 -39.93 27.10
CA GLY A 192 21.95 -39.26 28.06
C GLY A 192 20.50 -39.22 27.63
N ASN A 193 19.63 -39.34 28.61
CA ASN A 193 18.18 -39.04 28.49
C ASN A 193 17.85 -38.00 29.56
N GLY A 194 17.68 -36.77 29.18
CA GLY A 194 17.47 -35.68 30.12
C GLY A 194 17.82 -34.30 29.58
N THR A 195 18.03 -33.38 30.49
CA THR A 195 18.28 -31.96 30.20
C THR A 195 19.71 -31.57 30.57
N LEU A 196 20.47 -31.11 29.59
CA LEU A 196 21.76 -30.45 29.81
C LEU A 196 21.53 -28.94 29.93
N ALA A 197 21.97 -28.34 31.02
CA ALA A 197 21.78 -26.92 31.30
C ALA A 197 23.15 -26.22 31.51
N TRP A 198 23.33 -25.06 30.87
CA TRP A 198 24.48 -24.19 31.04
C TRP A 198 24.11 -22.74 30.81
N ASP A 199 24.72 -21.81 31.51
CA ASP A 199 24.34 -20.39 31.45
C ASP A 199 22.81 -20.23 31.58
N GLN A 200 22.13 -19.66 30.52
CA GLN A 200 20.68 -19.54 30.43
C GLN A 200 20.05 -20.59 29.49
N ALA A 201 20.81 -21.55 29.01
CA ALA A 201 20.35 -22.55 28.05
C ALA A 201 19.94 -23.88 28.69
N LYS A 202 18.91 -24.52 28.17
CA LYS A 202 18.49 -25.88 28.46
C LYS A 202 18.35 -26.68 27.18
N PHE A 203 19.03 -27.81 27.10
CA PHE A 203 19.03 -28.69 25.95
C PHE A 203 18.55 -30.09 26.37
N TYR A 204 17.31 -30.40 26.05
CA TYR A 204 16.65 -31.65 26.40
C TYR A 204 16.62 -32.59 25.20
N SER A 205 16.92 -33.88 25.46
CA SER A 205 16.62 -34.96 24.50
C SER A 205 16.60 -36.31 25.23
N GLN A 206 15.87 -37.26 24.68
CA GLN A 206 15.92 -38.65 25.07
C GLN A 206 17.13 -39.39 24.46
N GLU A 207 17.73 -38.85 23.42
CA GLU A 207 18.85 -39.42 22.67
C GLU A 207 20.01 -38.43 22.57
N GLN A 208 20.72 -38.24 23.70
CA GLN A 208 21.96 -37.46 23.72
C GLN A 208 23.16 -38.40 23.69
N VAL A 209 24.24 -37.98 23.05
CA VAL A 209 25.54 -38.64 23.01
C VAL A 209 26.59 -37.61 23.45
N PHE A 210 27.33 -37.97 24.47
CA PHE A 210 28.37 -37.13 25.05
C PHE A 210 29.75 -37.61 24.65
N GLY A 211 30.52 -36.74 24.04
CA GLY A 211 31.93 -36.89 23.80
C GLY A 211 32.75 -35.91 24.64
N PRO A 212 34.07 -35.86 24.49
CA PRO A 212 34.88 -34.83 25.11
C PRO A 212 34.41 -33.43 24.71
N GLN A 213 34.04 -32.63 25.69
CA GLN A 213 33.56 -31.27 25.50
C GLN A 213 32.47 -31.10 24.43
N LYS A 214 31.66 -32.13 24.14
CA LYS A 214 30.69 -32.14 23.08
C LYS A 214 29.41 -32.90 23.44
N SER A 215 28.25 -32.36 23.13
CA SER A 215 26.95 -33.02 23.19
C SER A 215 26.31 -33.05 21.82
N THR A 216 25.87 -34.22 21.37
CA THR A 216 25.08 -34.39 20.13
C THR A 216 23.75 -35.02 20.51
N ALA A 217 22.65 -34.48 20.00
CA ALA A 217 21.31 -34.97 20.34
C ALA A 217 20.43 -35.07 19.12
N LYS A 218 19.50 -36.02 19.16
CA LYS A 218 18.40 -36.15 18.18
C LYS A 218 17.07 -35.79 18.83
N LYS A 219 16.13 -35.29 18.04
CA LYS A 219 14.79 -34.89 18.49
C LYS A 219 14.84 -34.04 19.76
N ALA A 220 15.78 -33.13 19.80
CA ALA A 220 16.05 -32.32 20.98
C ALA A 220 15.21 -31.04 20.99
N ASN A 221 15.03 -30.49 22.18
CA ASN A 221 14.45 -29.18 22.43
C ASN A 221 15.52 -28.27 23.01
N LEU A 222 15.67 -27.07 22.45
CA LEU A 222 16.58 -26.05 22.95
C LEU A 222 15.79 -24.83 23.41
N GLN A 223 16.01 -24.42 24.63
CA GLN A 223 15.44 -23.24 25.27
C GLN A 223 16.57 -22.36 25.79
N ILE A 224 16.48 -21.05 25.50
CA ILE A 224 17.43 -20.07 26.03
C ILE A 224 16.62 -18.96 26.67
N TYR A 225 16.84 -18.70 27.94
CA TYR A 225 16.19 -17.67 28.71
C TYR A 225 16.92 -16.32 28.59
N ALA A 226 16.21 -15.23 28.77
CA ALA A 226 16.83 -13.92 28.94
C ALA A 226 17.70 -13.90 30.22
N ALA A 227 18.65 -12.98 30.29
CA ALA A 227 19.59 -12.90 31.41
C ALA A 227 18.93 -12.64 32.77
N ASP A 228 17.78 -11.97 32.76
CA ASP A 228 16.92 -11.76 33.94
C ASP A 228 16.01 -12.96 34.26
N SER A 229 16.07 -14.01 33.46
CA SER A 229 15.23 -15.22 33.55
C SER A 229 13.73 -14.97 33.49
N SER A 230 13.31 -13.77 33.14
CA SER A 230 11.89 -13.35 33.14
C SER A 230 11.14 -13.87 31.92
N ARG A 231 11.84 -14.08 30.80
CA ARG A 231 11.23 -14.47 29.52
C ARG A 231 12.11 -15.47 28.78
N MET A 232 11.44 -16.27 27.94
CA MET A 232 12.12 -17.10 26.95
C MET A 232 12.67 -16.18 25.85
N ALA A 233 13.96 -16.26 25.59
CA ALA A 233 14.59 -15.51 24.49
C ALA A 233 14.52 -16.29 23.19
N PHE A 234 14.74 -17.61 23.26
CA PHE A 234 14.76 -18.49 22.09
C PHE A 234 14.24 -19.87 22.46
N GLU A 235 13.33 -20.41 21.66
CA GLU A 235 12.78 -21.76 21.84
C GLU A 235 12.65 -22.46 20.48
N THR A 236 13.18 -23.68 20.41
CA THR A 236 13.01 -24.56 19.26
C THR A 236 12.90 -26.01 19.69
N SER A 237 12.11 -26.77 18.98
CA SER A 237 11.85 -28.18 19.28
C SER A 237 12.10 -29.07 18.07
N ASP A 238 12.21 -30.36 18.33
CA ASP A 238 12.44 -31.40 17.32
C ASP A 238 13.63 -31.10 16.41
N ILE A 239 14.79 -30.86 17.01
CA ILE A 239 16.05 -30.58 16.33
C ILE A 239 17.05 -31.71 16.48
N ASN A 240 17.86 -31.92 15.45
CA ASN A 240 19.12 -32.62 15.58
C ASN A 240 20.23 -31.58 15.79
N GLY A 241 20.93 -31.68 16.90
CA GLY A 241 21.89 -30.64 17.27
C GLY A 241 23.19 -31.16 17.83
N THR A 242 24.21 -30.34 17.65
CA THR A 242 25.53 -30.55 18.24
C THR A 242 25.98 -29.30 18.96
N MET A 243 26.31 -29.42 20.24
CA MET A 243 26.93 -28.38 21.07
C MET A 243 28.39 -28.73 21.32
N ASP A 244 29.27 -27.94 20.72
CA ASP A 244 30.74 -28.10 20.89
C ASP A 244 31.23 -27.02 21.88
N PHE A 245 31.43 -27.40 23.12
CA PHE A 245 31.81 -26.46 24.17
C PHE A 245 33.28 -26.04 24.09
N SER A 246 34.13 -26.82 23.40
CA SER A 246 35.52 -26.45 23.18
C SER A 246 35.63 -25.29 22.19
N LYS A 247 34.80 -25.30 21.14
CA LYS A 247 34.71 -24.24 20.13
C LYS A 247 33.69 -23.16 20.48
N ARG A 248 32.88 -23.42 21.49
CA ARG A 248 31.72 -22.58 21.86
C ARG A 248 30.74 -22.36 20.71
N ILE A 249 30.46 -23.41 19.96
CA ILE A 249 29.56 -23.40 18.81
C ILE A 249 28.46 -24.44 18.95
N GLY A 250 27.23 -24.03 18.82
CA GLY A 250 26.08 -24.89 18.59
C GLY A 250 25.68 -24.91 17.13
N THR A 251 25.35 -26.07 16.59
CA THR A 251 24.73 -26.22 15.26
C THR A 251 23.54 -27.16 15.37
N PHE A 252 22.42 -26.77 14.79
CA PHE A 252 21.25 -27.63 14.85
C PHE A 252 20.32 -27.39 13.64
N THR A 253 19.64 -28.46 13.26
CA THR A 253 18.73 -28.50 12.12
C THR A 253 17.41 -29.10 12.57
N LYS A 254 16.31 -28.54 12.12
CA LYS A 254 14.97 -29.08 12.37
C LYS A 254 14.73 -30.36 11.59
N ASN A 255 14.02 -31.30 12.20
CA ASN A 255 13.64 -32.57 11.57
C ASN A 255 12.39 -32.39 10.68
N GLU A 256 11.38 -31.67 11.17
CA GLU A 256 10.12 -31.46 10.47
C GLU A 256 10.05 -30.06 9.87
N PRO A 257 9.77 -29.95 8.54
CA PRO A 257 9.51 -28.66 7.93
C PRO A 257 8.20 -28.08 8.46
N GLY A 258 8.15 -26.76 8.65
CA GLY A 258 6.95 -26.05 9.09
C GLY A 258 6.79 -25.95 10.62
N SER A 259 7.55 -26.68 11.43
CA SER A 259 7.59 -26.43 12.86
C SER A 259 8.22 -25.07 13.16
N MET A 260 7.67 -24.32 14.12
CA MET A 260 8.10 -22.96 14.39
C MET A 260 9.18 -22.89 15.46
N THR A 261 10.17 -22.04 15.23
CA THR A 261 11.11 -21.57 16.26
C THR A 261 10.61 -20.23 16.76
N LYS A 262 10.58 -20.05 18.06
CA LYS A 262 10.03 -18.86 18.72
C LYS A 262 11.12 -17.98 19.29
N PHE A 263 10.90 -16.67 19.13
CA PHE A 263 11.65 -15.59 19.76
C PHE A 263 10.65 -14.84 20.66
N ASP A 264 10.30 -15.44 21.79
CA ASP A 264 9.20 -14.95 22.63
C ASP A 264 9.47 -13.55 23.18
N TYR A 265 10.74 -13.22 23.44
CA TYR A 265 11.14 -11.87 23.83
C TYR A 265 10.78 -10.82 22.76
N ASN A 266 10.88 -11.19 21.50
CA ASN A 266 10.55 -10.34 20.33
C ASN A 266 9.11 -10.56 19.87
N MET A 267 8.38 -11.53 20.42
CA MET A 267 7.05 -11.94 19.96
C MET A 267 7.02 -12.25 18.45
N TYR A 268 8.02 -12.99 17.98
CA TYR A 268 8.14 -13.48 16.61
C TYR A 268 8.43 -14.96 16.56
N GLN A 269 8.09 -15.59 15.45
CA GLN A 269 8.40 -16.98 15.18
C GLN A 269 8.78 -17.17 13.70
N THR A 270 9.54 -18.25 13.43
CA THR A 270 9.99 -18.59 12.08
C THR A 270 10.00 -20.10 11.84
N ASN A 271 9.83 -20.51 10.60
CA ASN A 271 10.00 -21.90 10.15
C ASN A 271 11.38 -22.19 9.55
N LEU A 272 12.34 -21.30 9.70
CA LEU A 272 13.72 -21.57 9.27
C LEU A 272 14.24 -22.84 9.95
N THR A 273 15.15 -23.55 9.28
CA THR A 273 15.50 -24.90 9.68
C THR A 273 16.92 -25.08 10.14
N ASP A 274 17.87 -24.30 9.65
CA ASP A 274 19.29 -24.42 9.99
C ASP A 274 19.74 -23.29 10.90
N TYR A 275 20.40 -23.68 12.00
CA TYR A 275 20.82 -22.74 13.02
C TYR A 275 22.30 -22.96 13.37
N ARG A 276 23.00 -21.84 13.60
CA ARG A 276 24.35 -21.80 14.14
C ARG A 276 24.38 -20.81 15.32
N TRP A 277 24.68 -21.32 16.49
CA TRP A 277 24.84 -20.51 17.69
C TRP A 277 26.33 -20.30 17.98
N ASP A 278 26.80 -19.07 17.88
CA ASP A 278 28.10 -18.63 18.37
C ASP A 278 27.93 -18.22 19.86
N MET A 279 28.28 -19.10 20.76
CA MET A 279 28.09 -18.88 22.20
C MET A 279 29.05 -17.81 22.76
N TYR A 280 30.20 -17.60 22.09
CA TYR A 280 31.14 -16.56 22.49
C TYR A 280 30.61 -15.16 22.12
N LYS A 281 30.16 -15.01 20.89
CA LYS A 281 29.52 -13.75 20.40
C LYS A 281 28.10 -13.57 20.90
N LYS A 282 27.50 -14.61 21.44
CA LYS A 282 26.09 -14.67 21.87
C LYS A 282 25.13 -14.36 20.73
N ILE A 283 25.38 -14.92 19.55
CA ILE A 283 24.57 -14.72 18.34
C ILE A 283 24.09 -16.07 17.83
N ILE A 284 22.79 -16.17 17.54
CA ILE A 284 22.18 -17.28 16.81
C ILE A 284 21.86 -16.81 15.39
N THR A 285 22.47 -17.45 14.41
CA THR A 285 22.16 -17.26 12.98
C THR A 285 21.21 -18.34 12.53
N ALA A 286 20.05 -17.96 12.00
CA ALA A 286 19.08 -18.83 11.38
C ALA A 286 19.08 -18.66 9.86
N LYS A 287 18.92 -19.73 9.09
CA LYS A 287 18.85 -19.70 7.64
C LYS A 287 17.99 -20.84 7.08
N VAL A 288 17.65 -20.74 5.81
CA VAL A 288 16.99 -21.81 5.06
C VAL A 288 17.96 -23.00 4.95
N GLY A 289 17.52 -24.16 5.34
CA GLY A 289 18.23 -25.41 5.15
C GLY A 289 17.49 -26.41 4.28
N PRO A 290 18.10 -27.54 3.93
CA PRO A 290 17.51 -28.55 3.05
C PRO A 290 16.17 -29.10 3.53
N SER A 291 15.95 -29.18 4.84
CA SER A 291 14.72 -29.71 5.43
C SER A 291 13.50 -28.80 5.24
N LEU A 292 13.67 -27.54 4.80
CA LEU A 292 12.54 -26.67 4.47
C LEU A 292 11.88 -26.98 3.11
N ALA A 293 12.45 -27.88 2.33
CA ALA A 293 12.14 -28.20 0.94
C ALA A 293 10.69 -27.91 0.50
N GLY A 294 10.52 -26.95 -0.41
CA GLY A 294 9.22 -26.62 -1.01
C GLY A 294 8.32 -25.73 -0.15
N GLN A 295 8.69 -25.35 1.06
CA GLN A 295 7.94 -24.41 1.89
C GLN A 295 8.53 -22.99 1.81
N THR A 296 7.66 -21.99 1.92
CA THR A 296 8.09 -20.59 1.99
C THR A 296 8.71 -20.29 3.37
N PRO A 297 9.92 -19.74 3.42
CA PRO A 297 10.54 -19.31 4.68
C PRO A 297 9.83 -18.07 5.20
N ILE A 298 9.23 -18.12 6.38
CA ILE A 298 8.43 -17.06 6.95
C ILE A 298 8.93 -16.60 8.32
N PHE A 299 8.73 -15.32 8.58
CA PHE A 299 8.70 -14.72 9.92
C PHE A 299 7.29 -14.23 10.20
N ALA A 300 6.73 -14.58 11.34
CA ALA A 300 5.38 -14.20 11.74
C ALA A 300 5.40 -13.62 13.15
N SER A 301 4.72 -12.50 13.32
CA SER A 301 4.50 -11.92 14.64
C SER A 301 3.49 -12.74 15.44
N THR A 302 3.79 -13.00 16.70
CA THR A 302 2.88 -13.59 17.69
C THR A 302 2.20 -12.52 18.55
N ASN A 303 2.54 -11.24 18.33
CA ASN A 303 1.89 -10.12 19.02
C ASN A 303 0.48 -9.89 18.47
N PRO A 304 -0.60 -10.03 19.26
CA PRO A 304 -1.96 -9.86 18.79
C PRO A 304 -2.25 -8.49 18.18
N THR A 305 -1.57 -7.44 18.67
CA THR A 305 -1.76 -6.07 18.16
C THR A 305 -1.24 -5.85 16.74
N GLN A 306 -0.43 -6.77 16.23
CA GLN A 306 0.12 -6.71 14.88
C GLN A 306 -0.78 -7.40 13.83
N GLY A 307 -1.92 -7.98 14.24
CA GLY A 307 -2.91 -8.53 13.32
C GLY A 307 -2.38 -9.66 12.43
N GLY A 308 -1.45 -10.48 12.94
CA GLY A 308 -0.86 -11.59 12.19
C GLY A 308 0.12 -11.12 11.10
N LEU A 309 0.86 -10.06 11.33
CA LEU A 309 1.94 -9.62 10.42
C LEU A 309 2.90 -10.76 10.15
N SER A 310 3.07 -11.10 8.89
CA SER A 310 4.01 -12.14 8.44
C SER A 310 4.62 -11.76 7.09
N PHE A 311 5.86 -12.20 6.87
CA PHE A 311 6.57 -11.95 5.63
C PHE A 311 7.63 -13.02 5.38
N GLU A 312 8.02 -13.16 4.13
CA GLU A 312 9.11 -14.05 3.72
C GLU A 312 10.46 -13.46 4.11
N ALA A 313 11.35 -14.30 4.65
CA ALA A 313 12.77 -13.97 4.82
C ALA A 313 13.60 -15.24 4.95
N LYS A 314 14.84 -15.22 4.43
CA LYS A 314 15.69 -16.41 4.33
C LYS A 314 16.76 -16.49 5.39
N ARG A 315 17.01 -15.41 6.13
CA ARG A 315 18.05 -15.35 7.13
C ARG A 315 17.66 -14.44 8.30
N ALA A 316 18.12 -14.79 9.49
CA ALA A 316 18.11 -13.92 10.65
C ALA A 316 19.35 -14.13 11.52
N ASP A 317 19.80 -13.07 12.17
CA ASP A 317 20.81 -13.08 13.22
C ASP A 317 20.17 -12.55 14.50
N TYR A 318 20.10 -13.40 15.53
CA TYR A 318 19.52 -13.08 16.83
C TYR A 318 20.61 -12.86 17.87
N SER A 319 20.64 -11.70 18.45
CA SER A 319 21.59 -11.32 19.50
C SER A 319 21.01 -11.67 20.87
N LEU A 320 21.73 -12.48 21.64
CA LEU A 320 21.40 -12.81 23.04
C LEU A 320 21.97 -11.79 24.04
N VAL A 321 22.61 -10.70 23.55
CA VAL A 321 23.13 -9.61 24.39
C VAL A 321 22.04 -8.57 24.64
N ASP A 322 21.43 -8.11 23.58
CA ASP A 322 20.41 -7.04 23.56
C ASP A 322 19.04 -7.52 23.03
N TYR A 323 18.91 -8.79 22.80
CA TYR A 323 17.70 -9.46 22.30
C TYR A 323 17.14 -8.84 21.02
N THR A 324 18.01 -8.38 20.13
CA THR A 324 17.61 -7.89 18.81
C THR A 324 17.58 -8.99 17.78
N LEU A 325 16.49 -9.05 17.01
CA LEU A 325 16.31 -9.97 15.90
C LEU A 325 16.50 -9.21 14.58
N LYS A 326 17.65 -9.41 13.93
CA LYS A 326 17.98 -8.81 12.63
C LYS A 326 17.62 -9.79 11.51
N ILE A 327 16.55 -9.50 10.82
CA ILE A 327 16.01 -10.31 9.72
C ILE A 327 16.54 -9.76 8.40
N SER A 328 16.95 -10.62 7.49
CA SER A 328 17.53 -10.25 6.20
C SER A 328 17.03 -11.15 5.07
N GLU A 329 17.32 -10.74 3.83
CA GLU A 329 16.81 -11.39 2.61
C GLU A 329 15.27 -11.40 2.59
N ILE A 330 14.68 -10.24 2.94
CA ILE A 330 13.24 -9.98 2.86
C ILE A 330 12.93 -9.45 1.47
N PRO A 331 12.17 -10.15 0.63
CA PRO A 331 11.81 -9.64 -0.69
C PRO A 331 10.85 -8.46 -0.59
N TYR A 332 9.87 -8.54 0.28
CA TYR A 332 8.89 -7.48 0.58
C TYR A 332 8.10 -7.82 1.85
N ILE A 333 7.38 -6.82 2.35
CA ILE A 333 6.37 -6.99 3.41
C ILE A 333 5.01 -6.54 2.87
N ASP A 334 4.01 -7.40 2.93
CA ASP A 334 2.64 -7.04 2.57
C ASP A 334 1.96 -6.31 3.74
N ILE A 335 1.49 -5.10 3.48
CA ILE A 335 0.81 -4.21 4.42
C ILE A 335 -0.56 -3.88 3.85
N ALA A 336 -1.62 -4.32 4.50
CA ALA A 336 -2.99 -4.16 4.04
C ALA A 336 -3.13 -4.61 2.57
N ASP A 337 -3.47 -3.73 1.66
CA ASP A 337 -3.60 -3.97 0.23
C ASP A 337 -2.33 -3.63 -0.58
N SER A 338 -1.24 -3.28 0.07
CA SER A 338 -0.04 -2.71 -0.55
C SER A 338 1.20 -3.55 -0.25
N ARG A 339 2.29 -3.26 -0.93
CA ARG A 339 3.55 -3.99 -0.80
C ARG A 339 4.72 -3.06 -0.52
N LEU A 340 5.42 -3.33 0.58
CA LEU A 340 6.58 -2.56 1.04
C LEU A 340 7.88 -3.28 0.67
N PHE A 341 8.75 -2.65 -0.08
CA PHE A 341 10.08 -3.11 -0.44
C PHE A 341 11.12 -2.40 0.41
N LEU A 342 11.89 -3.17 1.15
CA LEU A 342 12.90 -2.64 2.06
C LEU A 342 14.21 -2.36 1.32
N LYS A 343 14.90 -1.30 1.73
CA LYS A 343 16.28 -1.10 1.30
C LYS A 343 17.12 -2.26 1.84
N ASP A 344 17.89 -2.90 0.99
CA ASP A 344 18.76 -4.05 1.32
C ASP A 344 18.01 -5.28 1.88
N GLY A 345 16.68 -5.32 1.83
CA GLY A 345 15.88 -6.45 2.30
C GLY A 345 16.07 -6.77 3.79
N LYS A 346 16.24 -5.76 4.66
CA LYS A 346 16.56 -5.95 6.08
C LYS A 346 15.55 -5.26 7.00
N ALA A 347 15.24 -5.93 8.11
CA ALA A 347 14.46 -5.36 9.21
C ALA A 347 15.04 -5.79 10.55
N THR A 348 14.93 -4.94 11.56
CA THR A 348 15.33 -5.23 12.95
C THR A 348 14.10 -5.20 13.83
N VAL A 349 13.89 -6.26 14.59
CA VAL A 349 12.78 -6.38 15.56
C VAL A 349 13.35 -6.43 16.97
N ARG A 350 12.86 -5.55 17.83
CA ARG A 350 13.19 -5.46 19.24
C ARG A 350 12.15 -6.17 20.10
N ALA A 351 12.23 -6.02 21.41
CA ALA A 351 11.26 -6.57 22.36
C ALA A 351 9.81 -6.20 21.97
N ASN A 352 8.87 -7.11 22.29
CA ASN A 352 7.43 -6.91 22.09
C ASN A 352 7.02 -6.61 20.63
N ALA A 353 7.71 -7.19 19.67
CA ALA A 353 7.48 -7.03 18.24
C ALA A 353 7.72 -5.61 17.71
N ASP A 354 8.51 -4.80 18.40
CA ASP A 354 8.82 -3.45 17.96
C ASP A 354 9.84 -3.50 16.80
N MET A 355 9.35 -3.31 15.58
CA MET A 355 10.20 -3.21 14.38
C MET A 355 10.82 -1.80 14.31
N ASP A 356 12.12 -1.70 14.10
CA ASP A 356 12.79 -0.42 13.92
C ASP A 356 12.20 0.36 12.74
N LEU A 357 12.40 1.69 12.74
CA LEU A 357 12.00 2.54 11.63
C LEU A 357 12.72 2.09 10.35
N LEU A 358 11.94 1.79 9.32
CA LEU A 358 12.46 1.43 8.01
C LEU A 358 12.67 2.72 7.20
N ASP A 359 13.88 2.94 6.72
CA ASP A 359 14.26 4.14 5.94
C ASP A 359 14.54 3.78 4.48
N SER A 360 14.33 4.77 3.61
CA SER A 360 14.61 4.66 2.16
C SER A 360 13.92 3.46 1.51
N THR A 361 12.72 3.14 1.99
CA THR A 361 11.90 2.06 1.44
C THR A 361 11.08 2.53 0.25
N LYS A 362 10.53 1.58 -0.48
CA LYS A 362 9.60 1.79 -1.59
C LYS A 362 8.29 1.09 -1.27
N LEU A 363 7.17 1.77 -1.43
CA LEU A 363 5.84 1.20 -1.26
C LEU A 363 5.07 1.27 -2.58
N ILE A 364 4.55 0.13 -3.02
CA ILE A 364 3.60 0.03 -4.12
C ILE A 364 2.20 -0.07 -3.51
N ALA A 365 1.43 0.99 -3.66
CA ALA A 365 0.05 1.05 -3.19
C ALA A 365 -0.87 0.34 -4.18
N GLY A 366 -1.66 -0.62 -3.65
CA GLY A 366 -2.48 -1.54 -4.43
C GLY A 366 -1.66 -2.66 -5.07
N ARG A 367 -1.65 -3.86 -4.46
CA ARG A 367 -0.88 -5.02 -4.97
C ARG A 367 -1.25 -5.42 -6.39
N ASP A 368 -2.54 -5.35 -6.70
CA ASP A 368 -3.09 -5.85 -7.97
C ASP A 368 -2.99 -4.79 -9.08
N ASN A 369 -3.33 -3.56 -8.78
CA ASN A 369 -3.42 -2.44 -9.73
C ASN A 369 -2.13 -1.63 -9.84
N LYS A 370 -1.32 -1.56 -8.78
CA LYS A 370 -0.03 -0.85 -8.74
C LYS A 370 -0.13 0.62 -9.20
N PHE A 371 -1.20 1.30 -8.80
CA PHE A 371 -1.48 2.65 -9.29
C PHE A 371 -0.46 3.67 -8.81
N HIS A 372 0.03 3.54 -7.57
CA HIS A 372 0.92 4.52 -6.98
C HIS A 372 2.19 3.87 -6.43
N GLU A 373 3.28 4.59 -6.62
CA GLU A 373 4.58 4.24 -6.06
C GLU A 373 5.07 5.39 -5.17
N ILE A 374 5.37 5.06 -3.90
CA ILE A 374 5.96 5.98 -2.93
C ILE A 374 7.40 5.53 -2.71
N TYR A 375 8.35 6.44 -2.80
CA TYR A 375 9.77 6.14 -2.68
C TYR A 375 10.46 7.02 -1.65
N LYS A 376 11.69 6.67 -1.26
CA LYS A 376 12.40 7.27 -0.12
C LYS A 376 11.51 7.33 1.13
N LEU A 377 10.66 6.31 1.29
CA LEU A 377 9.68 6.25 2.37
C LEU A 377 10.39 5.90 3.67
N LYS A 378 10.15 6.70 4.70
CA LYS A 378 10.45 6.39 6.10
C LYS A 378 9.18 5.90 6.75
N VAL A 379 9.16 4.65 7.20
CA VAL A 379 7.93 4.02 7.70
C VAL A 379 8.16 3.18 8.93
N LYS A 380 7.30 3.35 9.93
CA LYS A 380 7.17 2.47 11.10
C LYS A 380 6.02 1.51 10.86
N VAL A 381 6.32 0.22 10.95
CA VAL A 381 5.33 -0.86 10.82
C VAL A 381 4.86 -1.26 12.22
N TYR A 382 3.59 -1.05 12.51
CA TYR A 382 2.96 -1.43 13.77
C TYR A 382 2.18 -2.74 13.67
N GLY A 383 1.94 -3.23 12.46
CA GLY A 383 1.20 -4.46 12.21
C GLY A 383 0.78 -4.57 10.73
N LYS A 384 0.10 -5.67 10.41
CA LYS A 384 -0.34 -5.99 9.05
C LYS A 384 -1.19 -4.88 8.41
N ASN A 385 -2.03 -4.21 9.22
CA ASN A 385 -2.94 -3.17 8.76
C ASN A 385 -2.67 -1.82 9.44
N LYS A 386 -1.44 -1.57 9.88
CA LYS A 386 -1.12 -0.33 10.58
C LYS A 386 0.32 0.08 10.34
N ILE A 387 0.47 1.17 9.60
CA ILE A 387 1.76 1.84 9.37
C ILE A 387 1.61 3.34 9.61
N ARG A 388 2.73 4.00 9.82
CA ARG A 388 2.86 5.44 9.75
C ARG A 388 4.21 5.79 9.13
N GLY A 389 4.16 6.63 8.11
CA GLY A 389 5.37 7.02 7.41
C GLY A 389 5.21 8.33 6.67
N ASN A 390 6.28 8.75 6.01
CA ASN A 390 6.33 9.86 5.09
C ASN A 390 7.34 9.56 3.98
N GLY A 391 7.14 10.14 2.81
CA GLY A 391 7.98 9.83 1.66
C GLY A 391 7.70 10.72 0.48
N TYR A 392 8.22 10.36 -0.68
CA TYR A 392 8.08 11.14 -1.90
C TYR A 392 7.22 10.42 -2.93
N TYR A 393 6.44 11.20 -3.64
CA TYR A 393 5.68 10.76 -4.80
C TYR A 393 6.18 11.47 -6.05
N GLN A 394 6.33 10.73 -7.15
CA GLN A 394 6.71 11.29 -8.44
C GLN A 394 5.47 11.49 -9.31
N TYR A 395 5.16 12.74 -9.58
CA TYR A 395 4.12 13.14 -10.53
C TYR A 395 4.72 13.26 -11.93
N VAL A 396 4.08 12.64 -12.92
CA VAL A 396 4.53 12.69 -14.32
C VAL A 396 3.36 13.19 -15.16
N ASN A 397 3.49 14.42 -15.71
CA ASN A 397 2.46 15.03 -16.52
C ASN A 397 2.35 14.41 -17.94
N SER A 398 1.44 14.94 -18.77
CA SER A 398 1.15 14.44 -20.11
C SER A 398 2.37 14.43 -21.06
N ARG A 399 3.33 15.33 -20.88
CA ARG A 399 4.58 15.44 -21.65
C ARG A 399 5.74 14.60 -21.10
N GLY A 400 5.56 13.88 -20.02
CA GLY A 400 6.63 13.16 -19.33
C GLY A 400 7.46 14.04 -18.40
N GLY A 401 7.08 15.29 -18.17
CA GLY A 401 7.70 16.17 -17.17
C GLY A 401 7.52 15.57 -15.77
N ARG A 402 8.63 15.42 -15.03
CA ARG A 402 8.66 14.80 -13.72
C ARG A 402 8.80 15.85 -12.64
N GLN A 403 7.92 15.79 -11.66
CA GLN A 403 7.93 16.62 -10.46
C GLN A 403 7.77 15.72 -9.24
N GLU A 404 8.37 16.08 -8.13
CA GLU A 404 8.26 15.35 -6.88
C GLU A 404 7.52 16.20 -5.87
N PHE A 405 6.67 15.57 -5.07
CA PHE A 405 6.13 16.21 -3.87
C PHE A 405 6.24 15.25 -2.68
N PHE A 406 6.32 15.85 -1.51
CA PHE A 406 6.45 15.11 -0.26
C PHE A 406 5.08 14.74 0.29
N LEU A 407 4.91 13.47 0.64
CA LEU A 407 3.77 12.96 1.40
C LEU A 407 4.10 13.05 2.88
N ASP A 408 3.48 13.97 3.57
CA ASP A 408 3.69 14.22 5.01
C ASP A 408 3.17 13.05 5.87
N SER A 409 2.15 12.35 5.35
CA SER A 409 1.53 11.21 6.00
C SER A 409 1.28 10.10 4.99
N VAL A 410 1.75 8.90 5.33
CA VAL A 410 1.43 7.64 4.65
C VAL A 410 0.94 6.68 5.72
N ILE A 411 -0.32 6.28 5.63
CA ILE A 411 -1.01 5.44 6.64
C ILE A 411 -1.86 4.36 5.97
N VAL A 412 -2.33 3.42 6.77
CA VAL A 412 -3.47 2.56 6.41
C VAL A 412 -4.71 3.15 7.06
N ASN A 413 -5.73 3.43 6.25
CA ASN A 413 -6.99 3.99 6.71
C ASN A 413 -7.93 2.91 7.29
N GLU A 414 -9.11 3.33 7.77
CA GLU A 414 -10.12 2.44 8.40
C GLU A 414 -10.63 1.35 7.44
N ASN A 415 -10.60 1.59 6.15
CA ASN A 415 -10.98 0.61 5.11
C ASN A 415 -9.85 -0.35 4.75
N GLN A 416 -8.76 -0.38 5.53
CA GLN A 416 -7.57 -1.18 5.27
C GLN A 416 -6.93 -0.88 3.89
N ARG A 417 -6.90 0.41 3.50
CA ARG A 417 -6.28 0.90 2.28
C ARG A 417 -5.12 1.81 2.62
N VAL A 418 -4.06 1.71 1.83
CA VAL A 418 -2.95 2.67 1.97
C VAL A 418 -3.35 4.01 1.39
N GLU A 419 -3.16 5.04 2.17
CA GLU A 419 -3.43 6.43 1.85
C GLU A 419 -2.18 7.27 2.10
N GLY A 420 -1.90 8.21 1.17
CA GLY A 420 -0.83 9.17 1.30
C GLY A 420 -1.34 10.58 1.09
N VAL A 421 -0.98 11.50 1.97
CA VAL A 421 -1.35 12.92 1.89
C VAL A 421 -0.10 13.78 2.01
N GLY A 422 0.03 14.77 1.13
CA GLY A 422 1.11 15.74 1.17
C GLY A 422 0.67 17.14 0.82
N LYS A 423 1.36 18.14 1.36
CA LYS A 423 1.12 19.55 1.08
C LYS A 423 2.10 20.04 0.01
N ILE A 424 1.55 20.65 -1.03
CA ILE A 424 2.31 21.32 -2.09
C ILE A 424 2.21 22.83 -1.87
N ALA A 425 3.31 23.45 -1.52
CA ALA A 425 3.38 24.89 -1.28
C ALA A 425 3.59 25.67 -2.59
N GLU A 426 3.21 26.95 -2.61
CA GLU A 426 3.33 27.81 -3.79
C GLU A 426 4.78 27.95 -4.28
N GLU A 427 5.73 28.00 -3.33
CA GLU A 427 7.16 28.14 -3.59
C GLU A 427 7.77 26.95 -4.35
N GLN A 428 7.11 25.81 -4.34
CA GLN A 428 7.53 24.61 -5.09
C GLN A 428 7.29 24.75 -6.59
N ASN A 429 6.50 25.76 -7.03
CA ASN A 429 6.13 25.99 -8.43
C ASN A 429 5.59 24.73 -9.12
N PHE A 430 4.82 23.94 -8.39
CA PHE A 430 4.27 22.69 -8.90
C PHE A 430 3.18 22.95 -9.95
N THR A 431 3.17 22.15 -11.00
CA THR A 431 2.20 22.27 -12.08
C THR A 431 1.47 20.95 -12.31
N LEU A 432 0.16 20.98 -12.46
CA LEU A 432 -0.63 19.81 -12.90
C LEU A 432 -0.39 19.52 -14.38
N GLU A 433 -0.28 20.56 -15.20
CA GLU A 433 0.15 20.53 -16.59
C GLU A 433 1.11 21.71 -16.83
N THR A 434 1.80 21.74 -17.94
CA THR A 434 2.90 22.69 -18.28
C THR A 434 2.61 24.15 -17.88
N LYS A 435 1.39 24.59 -18.05
CA LYS A 435 0.94 25.96 -17.78
C LYS A 435 -0.17 26.08 -16.74
N ILE A 436 -0.45 25.00 -15.99
CA ILE A 436 -1.46 25.01 -14.93
C ILE A 436 -0.76 24.81 -13.59
N GLY A 437 -0.53 25.92 -12.87
CA GLY A 437 0.06 25.91 -11.54
C GLY A 437 -0.90 25.37 -10.49
N TYR A 438 -0.35 24.71 -9.47
CA TYR A 438 -1.13 24.15 -8.38
C TYR A 438 -0.46 24.42 -7.03
N LYS A 439 -1.28 24.67 -6.00
CA LYS A 439 -0.89 24.62 -4.58
C LYS A 439 -2.03 24.07 -3.73
N GLY A 440 -1.70 23.30 -2.70
CA GLY A 440 -2.71 22.69 -1.82
C GLY A 440 -2.30 21.31 -1.35
N PHE A 441 -3.25 20.41 -1.18
CA PHE A 441 -3.02 19.05 -0.75
C PHE A 441 -3.18 18.07 -1.93
N ALA A 442 -2.26 17.14 -2.05
CA ALA A 442 -2.36 15.99 -2.93
C ALA A 442 -2.62 14.74 -2.09
N GLN A 443 -3.62 13.97 -2.45
CA GLN A 443 -4.01 12.74 -1.79
C GLN A 443 -4.00 11.58 -2.79
N ILE A 444 -3.32 10.51 -2.42
CA ILE A 444 -3.35 9.23 -3.15
C ILE A 444 -4.02 8.16 -2.28
N GLU A 445 -4.72 7.26 -2.90
CA GLU A 445 -5.34 6.09 -2.27
C GLU A 445 -5.10 4.86 -3.14
N SER A 446 -4.74 3.74 -2.53
CA SER A 446 -4.31 2.52 -3.21
C SER A 446 -5.32 1.95 -4.23
N THR A 447 -6.61 2.20 -4.04
CA THR A 447 -7.69 1.72 -4.92
C THR A 447 -8.03 2.68 -6.05
N GLU A 448 -7.54 3.91 -5.98
CA GLU A 448 -7.88 4.99 -6.91
C GLU A 448 -6.70 5.30 -7.82
N LYS A 449 -6.93 5.22 -9.13
CA LYS A 449 -5.88 5.55 -10.11
C LYS A 449 -5.52 7.03 -10.13
N LEU A 450 -6.52 7.88 -9.91
CA LEU A 450 -6.40 9.32 -10.02
C LEU A 450 -6.01 9.95 -8.69
N ILE A 451 -5.12 10.92 -8.72
CA ILE A 451 -4.71 11.70 -7.56
C ILE A 451 -5.77 12.75 -7.27
N ARG A 452 -6.21 12.85 -6.03
CA ARG A 452 -7.08 13.94 -5.59
C ARG A 452 -6.25 15.16 -5.21
N PHE A 453 -6.59 16.30 -5.79
CA PHE A 453 -5.98 17.58 -5.48
C PHE A 453 -7.02 18.51 -4.86
N THR A 454 -6.77 18.96 -3.63
CA THR A 454 -7.63 19.86 -2.87
C THR A 454 -6.85 21.12 -2.54
N GLY A 455 -7.15 22.23 -3.23
CA GLY A 455 -6.39 23.47 -3.09
C GLY A 455 -6.77 24.51 -4.12
N TYR A 456 -5.77 24.99 -4.86
CA TYR A 456 -5.94 26.05 -5.81
C TYR A 456 -5.14 25.80 -7.09
N VAL A 457 -5.72 26.17 -8.22
CA VAL A 457 -5.08 26.13 -9.54
C VAL A 457 -5.00 27.55 -10.12
N LYS A 458 -4.03 27.76 -10.99
CA LYS A 458 -3.83 29.07 -11.66
C LYS A 458 -3.29 28.87 -13.07
N PRO A 459 -3.90 29.47 -14.12
CA PRO A 459 -3.27 29.57 -15.42
C PRO A 459 -1.99 30.41 -15.38
N LEU A 460 -0.90 29.86 -15.90
CA LEU A 460 0.41 30.51 -15.94
C LEU A 460 0.66 31.10 -17.35
N HIS A 461 -0.24 32.00 -17.78
CA HIS A 461 -0.18 32.60 -19.10
C HIS A 461 0.84 33.72 -19.22
N THR A 462 1.24 34.04 -20.47
CA THR A 462 2.23 35.08 -20.81
C THR A 462 1.61 36.35 -21.41
N PHE A 463 0.28 36.38 -21.54
CA PHE A 463 -0.43 37.54 -22.06
C PHE A 463 -0.20 38.80 -21.20
N LYS A 464 0.25 39.89 -21.81
CA LYS A 464 0.54 41.17 -21.08
C LYS A 464 -0.67 42.13 -21.05
N ASN A 465 -1.56 42.02 -22.01
CA ASN A 465 -2.69 42.96 -22.22
C ASN A 465 -4.02 42.41 -21.75
N ILE A 466 -4.02 41.40 -20.85
CA ILE A 466 -5.22 40.90 -20.15
C ILE A 466 -5.07 41.02 -18.66
N TYR A 467 -6.19 40.99 -17.93
CA TYR A 467 -6.13 40.95 -16.46
C TYR A 467 -5.44 39.66 -15.96
N PRO A 468 -4.59 39.75 -14.92
CA PRO A 468 -3.86 38.58 -14.43
C PRO A 468 -4.84 37.55 -13.84
N SER A 469 -4.62 36.28 -14.18
CA SER A 469 -5.34 35.16 -13.55
C SER A 469 -5.05 35.04 -12.07
N VAL A 470 -6.06 34.66 -11.29
CA VAL A 470 -5.95 34.45 -9.85
C VAL A 470 -5.92 32.98 -9.49
N TRP A 471 -5.62 32.68 -8.24
CA TRP A 471 -5.70 31.32 -7.70
C TRP A 471 -7.17 30.93 -7.48
N ILE A 472 -7.63 29.87 -8.14
CA ILE A 472 -9.02 29.38 -8.14
C ILE A 472 -9.09 28.13 -7.30
N ARG A 473 -10.09 28.04 -6.43
CA ARG A 473 -10.36 26.86 -5.63
C ARG A 473 -10.58 25.64 -6.53
N PHE A 474 -9.97 24.55 -6.14
CA PHE A 474 -10.03 23.29 -6.85
C PHE A 474 -10.09 22.09 -5.88
N ASP A 475 -11.02 21.19 -6.08
CA ASP A 475 -11.11 19.93 -5.35
C ASP A 475 -11.64 18.85 -6.30
N ASN A 476 -10.74 18.12 -6.92
CA ASN A 476 -11.12 17.04 -7.82
C ASN A 476 -9.96 16.03 -7.99
N ARG A 477 -10.28 14.90 -8.63
CA ARG A 477 -9.31 13.90 -9.06
C ARG A 477 -8.81 14.26 -10.46
N VAL A 478 -7.50 14.14 -10.66
CA VAL A 478 -6.83 14.52 -11.92
C VAL A 478 -6.11 13.31 -12.51
N ASP A 479 -6.33 13.08 -13.82
CA ASP A 479 -5.46 12.18 -14.58
C ASP A 479 -4.23 12.96 -15.04
N PRO A 480 -3.02 12.58 -14.58
CA PRO A 480 -1.80 13.26 -14.99
C PRO A 480 -1.51 13.23 -16.50
N LYS A 481 -2.13 12.29 -17.22
CA LYS A 481 -1.96 12.14 -18.67
C LYS A 481 -2.96 12.97 -19.50
N ASP A 482 -4.09 13.37 -18.90
CA ASP A 482 -5.12 14.18 -19.54
C ASP A 482 -5.72 15.14 -18.50
N VAL A 483 -4.99 16.20 -18.19
CA VAL A 483 -5.38 17.18 -17.17
C VAL A 483 -6.50 18.06 -17.68
N VAL A 484 -7.72 17.72 -17.29
CA VAL A 484 -8.95 18.49 -17.56
C VAL A 484 -9.59 18.86 -16.25
N LEU A 485 -9.73 20.14 -15.98
CA LEU A 485 -10.26 20.68 -14.73
C LEU A 485 -11.73 21.07 -14.92
N ASP A 486 -12.58 20.71 -13.97
CA ASP A 486 -13.95 21.24 -13.90
C ASP A 486 -13.91 22.63 -13.27
N MET A 487 -14.30 23.64 -14.08
CA MET A 487 -14.35 25.06 -13.74
C MET A 487 -15.76 25.65 -14.02
N SER A 488 -16.79 24.87 -13.71
CA SER A 488 -18.19 25.30 -13.90
C SER A 488 -18.59 26.42 -12.95
N ASP A 489 -18.01 26.51 -11.74
CA ASP A 489 -18.21 27.62 -10.79
C ASP A 489 -16.85 28.07 -10.20
N PRO A 490 -16.02 28.78 -10.98
CA PRO A 490 -14.70 29.20 -10.54
C PRO A 490 -14.76 30.26 -9.47
N ARG A 491 -14.15 29.99 -8.29
CA ARG A 491 -14.09 30.88 -7.13
C ARG A 491 -12.70 31.02 -6.59
N ASP A 492 -12.33 32.20 -6.14
CA ASP A 492 -11.03 32.45 -5.48
C ASP A 492 -11.02 32.01 -4.01
N LYS A 493 -9.91 32.32 -3.31
CA LYS A 493 -9.73 32.01 -1.88
C LYS A 493 -10.78 32.65 -0.96
N ASP A 494 -11.32 33.83 -1.37
CA ASP A 494 -12.31 34.60 -0.64
C ASP A 494 -13.74 34.25 -1.06
N ASN A 495 -13.91 33.16 -1.80
CA ASN A 495 -15.18 32.66 -2.34
C ASN A 495 -15.84 33.59 -3.38
N LYS A 496 -15.09 34.54 -3.95
CA LYS A 496 -15.60 35.45 -4.99
C LYS A 496 -15.55 34.73 -6.34
N LYS A 497 -16.64 34.90 -7.12
CA LYS A 497 -16.75 34.34 -8.48
C LYS A 497 -15.67 34.94 -9.39
N GLN A 498 -15.03 34.08 -10.15
CA GLN A 498 -14.06 34.43 -11.19
C GLN A 498 -14.66 34.22 -12.55
N TYR A 499 -14.16 34.90 -13.57
CA TYR A 499 -14.76 34.93 -14.89
C TYR A 499 -13.75 34.51 -15.96
N VAL A 500 -14.27 33.81 -16.97
CA VAL A 500 -13.54 33.43 -18.17
C VAL A 500 -14.48 33.71 -19.37
N GLY A 501 -13.97 34.36 -20.42
CA GLY A 501 -14.76 34.73 -21.56
C GLY A 501 -14.47 36.15 -22.05
N LEU A 502 -15.41 36.72 -22.82
CA LEU A 502 -15.39 38.06 -23.38
C LEU A 502 -16.41 38.97 -22.71
N PHE A 503 -16.02 40.20 -22.44
CA PHE A 503 -16.82 41.17 -21.70
C PHE A 503 -16.79 42.54 -22.38
N VAL A 504 -17.89 43.27 -22.31
CA VAL A 504 -17.96 44.68 -22.72
C VAL A 504 -17.98 45.57 -21.49
N ALA A 505 -17.12 46.56 -21.48
CA ALA A 505 -17.09 47.53 -20.43
C ALA A 505 -18.43 48.33 -20.40
N ASN A 506 -19.04 48.46 -19.24
CA ASN A 506 -20.34 49.16 -19.06
C ASN A 506 -20.39 50.63 -19.57
N ASP A 507 -19.24 51.27 -19.68
CA ASP A 507 -19.09 52.59 -20.30
C ASP A 507 -18.88 52.53 -21.81
N SER A 508 -19.00 51.34 -22.43
CA SER A 508 -18.84 51.09 -23.86
C SER A 508 -17.45 51.47 -24.38
N SER A 509 -16.44 51.53 -23.53
CA SER A 509 -15.10 51.96 -23.91
C SER A 509 -14.34 50.92 -24.68
N PHE A 510 -14.50 49.66 -24.35
CA PHE A 510 -13.77 48.52 -24.96
C PHE A 510 -14.38 47.17 -24.64
N VAL A 511 -14.05 46.19 -25.45
CA VAL A 511 -14.21 44.76 -25.18
C VAL A 511 -12.95 44.25 -24.54
N TYR A 512 -13.02 43.29 -23.62
CA TYR A 512 -11.85 42.70 -22.99
C TYR A 512 -12.08 41.24 -22.63
N PRO A 513 -11.05 40.40 -22.76
CA PRO A 513 -11.10 39.00 -22.36
C PRO A 513 -10.68 38.85 -20.89
N LEU A 514 -11.20 37.82 -20.25
CA LEU A 514 -10.76 37.34 -18.95
C LEU A 514 -10.40 35.86 -18.98
N MET A 515 -9.32 35.50 -18.32
CA MET A 515 -8.92 34.10 -18.05
C MET A 515 -8.85 33.88 -16.54
N TYR A 516 -10.00 33.59 -15.96
CA TYR A 516 -10.13 33.37 -14.51
C TYR A 516 -9.63 34.57 -13.69
N SER A 517 -10.27 35.66 -13.89
CA SER A 517 -10.03 36.91 -13.18
C SER A 517 -11.36 37.58 -12.80
N TRP A 518 -11.28 38.71 -12.11
CA TRP A 518 -12.48 39.51 -11.80
C TRP A 518 -12.82 40.49 -12.94
N LYS A 519 -14.11 40.76 -13.13
CA LYS A 519 -14.54 41.82 -14.05
C LYS A 519 -14.00 43.18 -13.57
N ARG A 520 -13.70 44.08 -14.52
CA ARG A 520 -13.32 45.45 -14.22
C ARG A 520 -14.36 46.15 -13.34
N ARG A 521 -15.64 45.99 -13.70
CA ARG A 521 -16.80 46.40 -12.88
C ARG A 521 -17.81 45.25 -12.90
N TYR A 522 -18.49 45.05 -11.78
CA TYR A 522 -19.54 44.03 -11.69
C TYR A 522 -20.65 44.20 -12.74
N SER A 523 -20.91 45.46 -13.15
CA SER A 523 -21.92 45.85 -14.15
C SER A 523 -21.44 45.73 -15.60
N ASP A 524 -20.22 45.22 -15.87
CA ASP A 524 -19.76 44.98 -17.24
C ASP A 524 -20.52 43.76 -17.83
N ASP A 525 -20.97 43.88 -19.09
CA ASP A 525 -21.82 42.86 -19.73
C ASP A 525 -20.99 41.68 -20.22
N ASP A 526 -21.57 40.49 -20.09
CA ASP A 526 -21.02 39.25 -20.59
C ASP A 526 -21.33 39.11 -22.08
N VAL A 527 -20.33 39.13 -22.95
CA VAL A 527 -20.47 38.73 -24.35
C VAL A 527 -20.45 37.22 -24.47
N THR A 528 -19.49 36.56 -23.80
CA THR A 528 -19.49 35.11 -23.60
C THR A 528 -19.23 34.79 -22.11
N ASN A 529 -19.68 33.59 -21.68
CA ASN A 529 -19.36 33.06 -20.39
C ASN A 529 -18.91 31.60 -20.59
N ASP A 530 -17.60 31.42 -20.66
CA ASP A 530 -17.01 30.19 -21.10
C ASP A 530 -16.62 29.29 -19.89
N THR A 531 -17.49 29.26 -18.89
CA THR A 531 -17.34 28.33 -17.75
C THR A 531 -17.63 26.89 -18.17
N GLY A 532 -17.02 25.92 -17.49
CA GLY A 532 -17.17 24.52 -17.82
C GLY A 532 -15.87 23.76 -17.55
N ILE A 533 -15.27 23.12 -18.55
CA ILE A 533 -13.96 22.51 -18.43
C ILE A 533 -12.85 23.49 -18.80
N PHE A 534 -11.68 23.27 -18.21
CA PHE A 534 -10.46 24.02 -18.47
C PHE A 534 -9.26 23.08 -18.62
N TYR A 535 -8.47 23.29 -19.66
CA TYR A 535 -7.23 22.54 -19.87
C TYR A 535 -6.23 23.34 -20.71
N TYR A 536 -4.97 22.91 -20.68
CA TYR A 536 -3.92 23.41 -21.56
C TYR A 536 -3.51 22.33 -22.56
N ASP A 537 -3.56 22.65 -23.86
CA ASP A 537 -3.09 21.76 -24.92
C ASP A 537 -1.67 22.16 -25.33
N ASN A 538 -0.76 21.24 -25.08
CA ASN A 538 0.65 21.45 -25.42
C ASN A 538 0.95 21.45 -26.92
N LYS A 539 0.09 20.90 -27.78
CA LYS A 539 0.31 20.86 -29.24
C LYS A 539 0.00 22.21 -29.88
N THR A 540 -1.09 22.80 -29.45
CA THR A 540 -1.54 24.11 -29.92
C THR A 540 -0.95 25.25 -29.09
N GLU A 541 -0.27 24.94 -27.98
CA GLU A 541 0.22 25.91 -26.99
C GLU A 541 -0.88 26.88 -26.51
N SER A 542 -2.05 26.31 -26.21
CA SER A 542 -3.25 27.10 -25.92
C SER A 542 -3.96 26.61 -24.68
N PHE A 543 -4.54 27.56 -23.95
CA PHE A 543 -5.56 27.29 -22.94
C PHE A 543 -6.93 27.22 -23.60
N TYR A 544 -7.75 26.30 -23.14
CA TYR A 544 -9.14 26.16 -23.55
C TYR A 544 -10.05 26.19 -22.33
N ALA A 545 -11.11 26.96 -22.40
CA ALA A 545 -12.15 27.00 -21.40
C ALA A 545 -13.54 26.97 -22.08
N GLY A 546 -14.53 26.31 -21.46
CA GLY A 546 -15.87 26.29 -21.98
C GLY A 546 -16.61 24.97 -21.82
N SER A 547 -17.64 24.82 -22.61
CA SER A 547 -18.53 23.66 -22.59
C SER A 547 -17.77 22.37 -22.89
N LYS A 548 -17.88 21.38 -21.98
CA LYS A 548 -17.33 20.04 -22.19
C LYS A 548 -17.87 19.41 -23.49
N SER A 549 -19.17 19.60 -23.74
CA SER A 549 -19.82 19.08 -24.95
C SER A 549 -19.14 19.59 -26.23
N ARG A 550 -18.77 20.84 -26.28
CA ARG A 550 -18.10 21.45 -27.45
C ARG A 550 -16.63 21.02 -27.56
N LEU A 551 -15.92 21.06 -26.46
CA LEU A 551 -14.46 20.87 -26.43
C LEU A 551 -14.03 19.41 -26.48
N ARG A 552 -14.88 18.47 -26.04
CA ARG A 552 -14.48 17.03 -25.89
C ARG A 552 -15.47 16.06 -26.54
N ASP A 553 -16.77 16.35 -26.49
CA ASP A 553 -17.79 15.36 -26.86
C ASP A 553 -18.36 15.58 -28.30
N GLY A 554 -17.86 16.60 -29.04
CA GLY A 554 -18.29 16.89 -30.40
C GLY A 554 -19.71 17.43 -30.50
N GLY A 555 -20.27 17.97 -29.42
CA GLY A 555 -21.59 18.60 -29.39
C GLY A 555 -21.59 19.94 -30.10
N LEU A 556 -22.79 20.45 -30.42
CA LEU A 556 -23.01 21.69 -31.17
C LEU A 556 -23.31 22.88 -30.26
N LYS A 557 -23.78 22.65 -29.04
CA LYS A 557 -24.22 23.70 -28.10
C LYS A 557 -23.18 24.02 -27.01
N GLY A 558 -23.09 25.31 -26.71
CA GLY A 558 -22.23 25.85 -25.67
C GLY A 558 -21.06 26.65 -26.21
N SER A 559 -20.65 27.64 -25.44
CA SER A 559 -19.51 28.50 -25.77
C SER A 559 -18.18 27.88 -25.34
N TRP A 560 -17.13 28.28 -25.98
CA TRP A 560 -15.76 28.01 -25.61
C TRP A 560 -14.83 29.12 -26.05
N ILE A 561 -13.70 29.27 -25.35
CA ILE A 561 -12.67 30.26 -25.64
C ILE A 561 -11.29 29.59 -25.59
N GLN A 562 -10.43 29.99 -26.52
CA GLN A 562 -9.02 29.62 -26.62
C GLN A 562 -8.13 30.84 -26.40
N PHE A 563 -7.08 30.67 -25.62
CA PHE A 563 -6.03 31.65 -25.45
C PHE A 563 -4.74 31.03 -25.99
N ASN A 564 -4.31 31.44 -27.16
CA ASN A 564 -3.14 30.94 -27.85
C ASN A 564 -1.88 31.67 -27.38
N GLU A 565 -0.97 30.98 -26.72
CA GLU A 565 0.30 31.51 -26.18
C GLU A 565 1.36 31.80 -27.25
N ARG A 566 1.27 31.13 -28.40
CA ARG A 566 2.27 31.26 -29.48
C ARG A 566 2.16 32.59 -30.20
N ASP A 567 0.96 32.97 -30.60
CA ASP A 567 0.69 34.19 -31.37
C ASP A 567 -0.03 35.27 -30.55
N HIS A 568 -0.30 34.98 -29.29
CA HIS A 568 -1.01 35.85 -28.35
C HIS A 568 -2.43 36.26 -28.86
N SER A 569 -3.07 35.36 -29.63
CA SER A 569 -4.45 35.54 -30.09
C SER A 569 -5.43 34.89 -29.15
N ILE A 570 -6.67 35.35 -29.17
CA ILE A 570 -7.80 34.80 -28.44
C ILE A 570 -8.91 34.53 -29.42
N HIS A 571 -9.46 33.33 -29.42
CA HIS A 571 -10.56 32.91 -30.26
C HIS A 571 -11.69 32.37 -29.37
N ALA A 572 -12.89 32.84 -29.56
CA ALA A 572 -14.07 32.33 -28.90
C ALA A 572 -15.13 31.90 -29.93
N GLU A 573 -15.90 30.87 -29.63
CA GLU A 573 -17.00 30.37 -30.48
C GLU A 573 -18.21 30.00 -29.63
N GLY A 574 -19.38 30.35 -30.10
CA GLY A 574 -20.66 30.02 -29.45
C GLY A 574 -21.70 31.11 -29.57
N PRO A 575 -22.73 31.11 -28.74
CA PRO A 575 -23.66 32.23 -28.63
C PRO A 575 -22.97 33.46 -28.04
N LEU A 576 -23.21 34.64 -28.62
CA LEU A 576 -22.60 35.90 -28.21
C LEU A 576 -23.73 36.86 -27.76
N ASP A 577 -23.77 37.26 -26.48
CA ASP A 577 -24.78 38.13 -25.96
C ASP A 577 -24.37 39.62 -26.06
N PHE A 578 -25.11 40.39 -26.82
CA PHE A 578 -24.90 41.83 -26.97
C PHE A 578 -26.01 42.66 -26.31
N GLY A 579 -26.89 42.01 -25.52
CA GLY A 579 -27.90 42.69 -24.70
C GLY A 579 -29.02 43.41 -25.46
N LEU A 580 -29.29 43.06 -26.74
CA LEU A 580 -30.35 43.69 -27.54
C LEU A 580 -31.75 43.09 -27.30
N GLU A 581 -31.83 41.92 -26.69
CA GLU A 581 -33.09 41.21 -26.49
C GLU A 581 -34.00 41.95 -25.50
N THR A 582 -35.25 42.14 -25.92
CA THR A 582 -36.33 42.80 -25.16
C THR A 582 -37.63 42.02 -25.36
N PRO A 583 -38.71 42.30 -24.63
CA PRO A 583 -39.99 41.65 -24.86
C PRO A 583 -40.54 41.75 -26.30
N ASN A 584 -40.19 42.81 -27.04
CA ASN A 584 -40.60 43.00 -28.40
C ASN A 584 -39.52 42.76 -29.47
N ILE A 585 -38.31 42.53 -29.07
CA ILE A 585 -37.20 42.24 -29.97
C ILE A 585 -36.56 40.93 -29.54
N LYS A 586 -36.69 39.93 -30.40
CA LYS A 586 -35.93 38.69 -30.26
C LYS A 586 -34.65 38.80 -31.08
N PHE A 587 -33.52 38.63 -30.44
CA PHE A 587 -32.22 38.70 -31.07
C PHE A 587 -31.38 37.51 -30.68
N LYS A 588 -31.09 36.61 -31.62
CA LYS A 588 -30.21 35.49 -31.42
C LYS A 588 -29.02 35.59 -32.35
N ASN A 589 -27.89 35.34 -31.88
CA ASN A 589 -26.69 35.25 -32.70
C ASN A 589 -25.73 34.23 -32.14
N ALA A 590 -24.92 33.68 -33.03
CA ALA A 590 -23.83 32.81 -32.71
C ALA A 590 -22.74 32.97 -33.77
N GLY A 591 -21.51 32.66 -33.40
CA GLY A 591 -20.40 32.81 -34.32
C GLY A 591 -19.06 32.66 -33.63
N THR A 592 -18.10 33.38 -34.21
CA THR A 592 -16.72 33.43 -33.70
C THR A 592 -16.35 34.87 -33.33
N ALA A 593 -15.46 35.00 -32.36
CA ALA A 593 -14.81 36.24 -31.97
C ALA A 593 -13.30 36.05 -31.96
N ASP A 594 -12.59 36.81 -32.76
CA ASP A 594 -11.13 36.77 -32.85
C ASP A 594 -10.54 38.08 -32.30
N LEU A 595 -9.68 37.96 -31.32
CA LEU A 595 -9.06 39.08 -30.61
C LEU A 595 -7.55 39.00 -30.69
N TYR A 596 -6.96 40.15 -31.00
CA TYR A 596 -5.51 40.36 -30.95
C TYR A 596 -5.24 41.48 -29.92
N PRO A 597 -5.04 41.14 -28.63
CA PRO A 597 -4.93 42.14 -27.57
C PRO A 597 -3.80 43.15 -27.77
N GLY A 598 -2.77 42.77 -28.53
CA GLY A 598 -1.63 43.65 -28.88
C GLY A 598 -2.06 44.81 -29.77
N ASP A 599 -2.99 44.56 -30.69
CA ASP A 599 -3.44 45.50 -31.70
C ASP A 599 -4.80 46.15 -31.35
N SER A 600 -5.40 45.74 -30.24
CA SER A 600 -6.77 46.11 -29.84
C SER A 600 -7.81 45.82 -30.94
N SER A 601 -7.54 44.81 -31.76
CA SER A 601 -8.41 44.40 -32.86
C SER A 601 -9.39 43.34 -32.40
N PHE A 602 -10.67 43.53 -32.67
CA PHE A 602 -11.77 42.63 -32.34
C PHE A 602 -12.63 42.41 -33.58
N VAL A 603 -12.69 41.19 -34.06
CA VAL A 603 -13.44 40.77 -35.22
C VAL A 603 -14.44 39.70 -34.81
N PHE A 604 -15.68 39.86 -35.18
CA PHE A 604 -16.76 38.93 -34.89
C PHE A 604 -17.38 38.48 -36.20
N ASN A 605 -17.37 37.18 -36.49
CA ASN A 605 -18.09 36.59 -37.61
C ASN A 605 -19.36 35.96 -37.05
N LEU A 606 -20.52 36.46 -37.48
CA LEU A 606 -21.82 36.18 -36.85
C LEU A 606 -22.84 35.65 -37.84
N ALA A 607 -23.58 34.63 -37.45
CA ALA A 607 -24.92 34.39 -37.94
C ALA A 607 -25.91 35.04 -36.98
N MET A 608 -26.96 35.62 -37.46
CA MET A 608 -27.89 36.45 -36.67
C MET A 608 -29.36 36.14 -37.05
N MET A 609 -30.22 36.13 -36.04
CA MET A 609 -31.66 36.04 -36.17
C MET A 609 -32.31 37.20 -35.42
N LEU A 610 -32.97 38.07 -36.12
CA LEU A 610 -33.61 39.27 -35.58
C LEU A 610 -35.12 39.24 -35.87
N ASP A 611 -35.93 39.33 -34.83
CA ASP A 611 -37.34 39.48 -34.91
C ASP A 611 -37.84 40.77 -34.19
N PHE A 612 -38.68 41.48 -34.78
CA PHE A 612 -39.31 42.67 -34.21
C PHE A 612 -40.66 42.91 -34.90
N PRO A 613 -41.63 43.64 -34.28
CA PRO A 613 -42.90 43.89 -34.84
C PRO A 613 -42.79 44.65 -36.15
N MET A 614 -43.40 44.16 -37.27
CA MET A 614 -43.48 44.76 -38.58
C MET A 614 -44.73 44.27 -39.28
N HIS A 615 -45.39 45.17 -40.09
CA HIS A 615 -46.60 44.82 -40.82
C HIS A 615 -46.28 43.78 -41.94
N PRO A 616 -47.14 42.78 -42.18
CA PRO A 616 -46.91 41.79 -43.23
C PRO A 616 -46.73 42.34 -44.61
N ASP A 617 -47.59 43.35 -45.01
CA ASP A 617 -47.51 43.94 -46.34
C ASP A 617 -46.17 44.64 -46.59
N TYR A 618 -45.55 45.21 -45.55
CA TYR A 618 -44.21 45.80 -45.65
C TYR A 618 -43.18 44.72 -45.96
N ILE A 619 -43.27 43.61 -45.24
CA ILE A 619 -42.37 42.46 -45.44
C ILE A 619 -42.52 41.85 -46.83
N GLU A 620 -43.76 41.69 -47.32
CA GLU A 620 -44.02 41.13 -48.64
C GLU A 620 -43.40 41.96 -49.74
N ARG A 621 -43.60 43.30 -49.67
CA ARG A 621 -43.05 44.26 -50.67
C ARG A 621 -41.51 44.32 -50.58
N LEU A 622 -40.93 44.27 -49.33
CA LEU A 622 -39.47 44.20 -49.12
C LEU A 622 -38.84 42.93 -49.77
N VAL A 623 -39.47 41.78 -49.60
CA VAL A 623 -39.02 40.55 -50.22
C VAL A 623 -39.10 40.58 -51.73
N ALA A 624 -40.22 41.17 -52.29
CA ALA A 624 -40.36 41.32 -53.71
C ALA A 624 -39.27 42.23 -54.29
N LEU A 625 -39.01 43.39 -53.66
CA LEU A 625 -38.00 44.33 -54.09
C LEU A 625 -36.57 43.76 -54.09
N ILE A 626 -36.24 43.00 -53.03
CA ILE A 626 -34.94 42.31 -52.96
C ILE A 626 -34.80 41.26 -54.08
N ASN A 627 -35.90 40.57 -54.40
CA ASN A 627 -35.87 39.54 -55.47
C ASN A 627 -35.74 40.16 -56.83
N GLU A 628 -36.35 41.35 -57.04
CA GLU A 628 -36.32 42.09 -58.28
C GLU A 628 -34.94 42.71 -58.55
N ASN A 629 -34.32 43.33 -57.56
CA ASN A 629 -33.19 44.26 -57.80
C ASN A 629 -31.95 43.91 -56.92
N GLY A 630 -32.09 43.15 -55.82
CA GLY A 630 -31.11 43.08 -54.78
C GLY A 630 -30.03 41.97 -54.93
N GLY A 631 -28.81 42.35 -54.70
CA GLY A 631 -27.65 41.49 -54.31
C GLY A 631 -27.21 40.40 -55.30
N THR A 632 -26.16 39.71 -54.96
CA THR A 632 -25.65 38.49 -55.65
C THR A 632 -26.05 37.25 -54.89
N THR A 633 -26.10 36.09 -55.57
CA THR A 633 -26.51 34.83 -54.95
C THR A 633 -25.49 34.45 -53.83
N ALA A 634 -26.02 34.15 -52.65
CA ALA A 634 -25.22 33.67 -51.50
C ALA A 634 -25.36 32.16 -51.32
N THR A 635 -24.27 31.51 -50.89
CA THR A 635 -24.29 30.11 -50.43
C THR A 635 -24.52 30.11 -48.93
N VAL A 636 -25.73 29.83 -48.50
CA VAL A 636 -26.07 29.77 -47.04
C VAL A 636 -25.83 28.40 -46.42
N ASN A 637 -25.68 27.35 -47.22
CA ASN A 637 -25.40 25.99 -46.76
C ASN A 637 -23.90 25.82 -46.40
N THR A 638 -23.37 26.64 -45.46
CA THR A 638 -21.99 26.60 -44.99
C THR A 638 -21.89 25.86 -43.64
N ASP A 639 -20.74 25.27 -43.37
CA ASP A 639 -20.52 24.61 -42.07
C ASP A 639 -20.53 25.61 -40.92
N PHE A 640 -20.10 26.85 -41.16
CA PHE A 640 -20.22 27.96 -40.22
C PHE A 640 -21.68 28.18 -39.81
N PHE A 641 -22.55 28.41 -40.79
CA PHE A 641 -23.97 28.68 -40.52
C PHE A 641 -24.68 27.48 -39.85
N LYS A 642 -24.36 26.24 -40.26
CA LYS A 642 -24.90 25.02 -39.61
C LYS A 642 -24.54 24.97 -38.14
N ARG A 643 -23.29 25.28 -37.77
CA ARG A 643 -22.87 25.32 -36.36
C ARG A 643 -23.64 26.42 -35.61
N CYS A 644 -23.69 27.60 -36.16
CA CYS A 644 -24.43 28.71 -35.56
C CYS A 644 -25.93 28.41 -35.36
N LEU A 645 -26.58 27.76 -36.33
CA LEU A 645 -27.97 27.30 -36.20
C LEU A 645 -28.13 26.36 -34.99
N GLY A 646 -27.18 25.45 -34.75
CA GLY A 646 -27.16 24.54 -33.57
C GLY A 646 -27.23 25.31 -32.26
N GLU A 647 -26.59 26.48 -32.16
CA GLU A 647 -26.64 27.36 -30.99
C GLU A 647 -27.91 28.18 -30.90
N MET A 648 -28.38 28.71 -32.02
CA MET A 648 -29.51 29.65 -32.06
C MET A 648 -30.88 28.98 -31.97
N MET A 649 -31.01 27.71 -32.41
CA MET A 649 -32.27 26.97 -32.36
C MET A 649 -32.63 26.52 -30.94
N GLU A 650 -33.90 26.67 -30.58
CA GLU A 650 -34.38 26.37 -29.22
C GLU A 650 -34.38 24.89 -28.90
N SER A 651 -34.70 24.06 -29.90
CA SER A 651 -34.76 22.59 -29.71
C SER A 651 -33.98 21.85 -30.78
N GLU A 652 -33.53 20.64 -30.39
CA GLU A 652 -32.86 19.70 -31.30
C GLU A 652 -33.74 19.36 -32.52
N LYS A 653 -35.06 19.31 -32.33
CA LYS A 653 -36.01 19.05 -33.41
C LYS A 653 -36.06 20.23 -34.41
N ALA A 654 -36.10 21.49 -33.92
CA ALA A 654 -36.07 22.68 -34.76
C ALA A 654 -34.76 22.73 -35.56
N TYR A 655 -33.64 22.46 -34.88
CA TYR A 655 -32.33 22.40 -35.52
C TYR A 655 -32.27 21.35 -36.64
N ARG A 656 -32.72 20.11 -36.38
CA ARG A 656 -32.71 19.05 -37.39
C ARG A 656 -33.59 19.41 -38.60
N ASN A 657 -34.75 19.98 -38.36
CA ASN A 657 -35.62 20.43 -39.44
C ASN A 657 -34.96 21.52 -40.29
N ALA A 658 -34.36 22.54 -39.65
CA ALA A 658 -33.68 23.61 -40.36
C ALA A 658 -32.48 23.05 -41.15
N LEU A 659 -31.70 22.16 -40.56
CA LEU A 659 -30.54 21.54 -41.18
C LEU A 659 -30.97 20.69 -42.40
N GLU A 660 -32.04 19.91 -42.30
CA GLU A 660 -32.55 19.08 -43.38
C GLU A 660 -33.01 19.96 -44.59
N ASN A 661 -33.71 21.04 -44.31
CA ASN A 661 -34.13 21.98 -45.38
C ASN A 661 -32.92 22.66 -46.02
N LEU A 662 -31.97 23.10 -45.22
CA LEU A 662 -30.74 23.75 -45.68
C LEU A 662 -29.89 22.79 -46.56
N MET A 663 -29.78 21.54 -46.17
CA MET A 663 -29.01 20.54 -46.91
C MET A 663 -29.70 20.06 -48.19
N LYS A 664 -31.04 19.95 -48.19
CA LYS A 664 -31.81 19.48 -49.36
C LYS A 664 -32.04 20.57 -50.41
N ASN A 665 -32.36 21.78 -49.96
CA ASN A 665 -32.84 22.85 -50.80
C ASN A 665 -31.88 24.04 -50.84
N GLY A 666 -30.84 24.08 -49.99
CA GLY A 666 -29.98 25.24 -49.84
C GLY A 666 -30.72 26.44 -49.23
N GLU A 667 -31.86 26.23 -48.58
CA GLU A 667 -32.74 27.27 -48.10
C GLU A 667 -33.10 27.07 -46.64
N LEU A 668 -33.21 28.13 -45.85
CA LEU A 668 -33.74 28.09 -44.49
C LEU A 668 -35.25 28.27 -44.50
N LYS A 669 -36.00 27.21 -44.20
CA LYS A 669 -37.47 27.18 -44.11
C LYS A 669 -37.91 26.47 -42.82
N GLY A 670 -38.96 26.98 -42.16
CA GLY A 670 -39.57 26.33 -41.02
C GLY A 670 -40.46 27.29 -40.23
N LYS A 671 -41.21 26.76 -39.26
CA LYS A 671 -42.07 27.59 -38.43
C LYS A 671 -41.32 28.51 -37.49
N ASP A 672 -40.20 27.98 -36.94
CA ASP A 672 -39.37 28.71 -35.96
C ASP A 672 -38.64 29.88 -36.66
N GLU A 673 -38.19 29.68 -37.88
CA GLU A 673 -37.52 30.70 -38.69
C GLU A 673 -38.48 31.73 -39.27
N ALA A 674 -39.77 31.40 -39.46
CA ALA A 674 -40.80 32.34 -39.94
C ALA A 674 -41.09 33.46 -38.92
N GLU A 675 -40.78 33.25 -37.66
CA GLU A 675 -40.89 34.26 -36.62
C GLU A 675 -39.83 35.37 -36.73
N TYR A 676 -38.66 35.06 -37.35
CA TYR A 676 -37.58 36.02 -37.48
C TYR A 676 -37.68 36.87 -38.76
N LYS A 677 -37.70 38.19 -38.58
CA LYS A 677 -37.87 39.15 -39.68
C LYS A 677 -36.65 39.30 -40.57
N LEU A 678 -35.43 38.99 -39.98
CA LEU A 678 -34.16 39.00 -40.70
C LEU A 678 -33.28 37.87 -40.18
N VAL A 679 -32.81 37.03 -41.08
CA VAL A 679 -31.80 36.00 -40.79
C VAL A 679 -30.59 36.21 -41.66
N LEU A 680 -29.43 36.46 -41.01
CA LEU A 680 -28.15 36.56 -41.67
C LEU A 680 -27.38 35.25 -41.41
N SER A 681 -26.88 34.61 -42.47
CA SER A 681 -26.04 33.40 -42.35
C SER A 681 -24.57 33.73 -42.15
N ASP A 682 -24.16 34.94 -42.51
CA ASP A 682 -22.80 35.43 -42.33
C ASP A 682 -22.78 36.96 -42.37
N ALA A 683 -22.09 37.54 -41.34
CA ALA A 683 -21.85 38.97 -41.25
C ALA A 683 -20.59 39.21 -40.38
N THR A 684 -19.67 40.01 -40.88
CA THR A 684 -18.41 40.34 -40.16
C THR A 684 -18.54 41.71 -39.50
N PHE A 685 -18.42 41.70 -38.17
CA PHE A 685 -18.45 42.88 -37.34
C PHE A 685 -17.06 43.18 -36.73
N ARG A 686 -16.81 44.46 -36.47
CA ARG A 686 -15.61 44.94 -35.78
C ARG A 686 -16.03 45.86 -34.64
N TRP A 687 -15.30 45.81 -33.54
CA TRP A 687 -15.51 46.73 -32.44
C TRP A 687 -14.85 48.09 -32.76
N ASP A 688 -15.59 49.17 -32.52
CA ASP A 688 -15.05 50.53 -32.55
C ASP A 688 -15.43 51.27 -31.25
N SER A 689 -14.45 51.78 -30.54
CA SER A 689 -14.62 52.48 -29.28
C SER A 689 -15.21 53.88 -29.44
N LYS A 690 -15.01 54.55 -30.60
CA LYS A 690 -15.58 55.85 -30.90
C LYS A 690 -17.07 55.72 -31.20
N MET A 691 -17.44 54.67 -31.93
CA MET A 691 -18.82 54.33 -32.21
C MET A 691 -19.54 53.71 -31.02
N ARG A 692 -18.77 53.28 -30.00
CA ARG A 692 -19.25 52.55 -28.81
C ARG A 692 -20.03 51.31 -29.16
N GLY A 693 -19.55 50.54 -30.12
CA GLY A 693 -20.26 49.36 -30.55
C GLY A 693 -19.55 48.54 -31.60
N MET A 694 -20.21 47.50 -32.01
CA MET A 694 -19.79 46.67 -33.14
C MET A 694 -20.44 47.17 -34.42
N TYR A 695 -19.65 47.30 -35.45
CA TYR A 695 -20.13 47.72 -36.76
C TYR A 695 -19.74 46.74 -37.86
N CYS A 696 -20.60 46.67 -38.88
CA CYS A 696 -20.36 46.04 -40.17
C CYS A 696 -20.54 47.13 -41.26
N ASN A 697 -19.58 47.24 -42.17
CA ASN A 697 -19.70 48.04 -43.37
C ASN A 697 -19.11 47.19 -44.50
N ASP A 698 -19.88 46.15 -44.85
CA ASP A 698 -19.42 45.12 -45.80
C ASP A 698 -20.64 44.35 -46.35
N PHE A 699 -20.40 43.38 -47.21
CA PHE A 699 -21.42 42.45 -47.64
C PHE A 699 -21.83 41.49 -46.53
N VAL A 700 -23.14 41.31 -46.36
CA VAL A 700 -23.73 40.32 -45.47
C VAL A 700 -24.52 39.30 -46.27
N SER A 701 -24.56 38.05 -45.80
CA SER A 701 -25.34 36.99 -46.45
C SER A 701 -26.74 36.91 -45.82
N VAL A 702 -27.76 37.39 -46.50
CA VAL A 702 -29.17 37.33 -46.08
C VAL A 702 -29.72 35.95 -46.45
N ALA A 703 -30.01 35.11 -45.45
CA ALA A 703 -30.54 33.74 -45.64
C ALA A 703 -32.06 33.79 -45.89
N SER A 704 -32.80 34.49 -45.01
CA SER A 704 -34.28 34.61 -45.14
C SER A 704 -34.79 35.90 -44.51
N ILE A 705 -35.99 36.34 -44.98
CA ILE A 705 -36.79 37.41 -44.39
C ILE A 705 -38.15 36.87 -44.07
N ALA A 706 -38.57 36.90 -42.79
CA ALA A 706 -39.86 36.38 -42.30
C ALA A 706 -40.17 34.96 -42.85
N GLY A 707 -39.16 34.06 -42.81
CA GLY A 707 -39.27 32.68 -43.26
C GLY A 707 -39.26 32.46 -44.77
N LYS A 708 -39.20 33.52 -45.58
CA LYS A 708 -39.09 33.47 -47.06
C LYS A 708 -37.59 33.41 -47.42
N PRO A 709 -37.13 32.42 -48.19
CA PRO A 709 -35.71 32.32 -48.60
C PRO A 709 -35.29 33.49 -49.45
N ILE A 710 -34.14 34.06 -49.18
CA ILE A 710 -33.56 35.19 -49.93
C ILE A 710 -32.23 34.72 -50.59
N ASN A 711 -31.33 34.12 -49.82
CA ASN A 711 -30.03 33.57 -50.24
C ASN A 711 -29.21 34.58 -51.10
N LYS A 712 -29.10 35.84 -50.65
CA LYS A 712 -28.35 36.90 -51.33
C LYS A 712 -27.28 37.57 -50.47
N ASN A 713 -26.13 37.88 -51.08
CA ASN A 713 -25.13 38.79 -50.52
C ASN A 713 -25.57 40.24 -50.86
N MET A 714 -25.67 41.03 -49.81
CA MET A 714 -26.12 42.43 -49.91
C MET A 714 -25.18 43.33 -49.13
N HIS A 715 -24.88 44.52 -49.66
CA HIS A 715 -24.08 45.47 -48.88
C HIS A 715 -24.93 46.02 -47.73
N ALA A 716 -24.31 45.98 -46.52
CA ALA A 716 -24.97 46.46 -45.33
C ALA A 716 -24.08 47.40 -44.56
N VAL A 717 -24.64 48.45 -43.98
CA VAL A 717 -24.01 49.20 -42.88
C VAL A 717 -24.79 48.94 -41.61
N MET A 718 -24.19 48.22 -40.65
CA MET A 718 -24.87 47.88 -39.42
C MET A 718 -24.06 48.40 -38.25
N LEU A 719 -24.75 48.83 -37.20
CA LEU A 719 -24.11 49.20 -35.93
C LEU A 719 -24.94 48.71 -34.75
N LEU A 720 -24.34 47.86 -33.93
CA LEU A 720 -24.89 47.51 -32.63
C LEU A 720 -24.22 48.41 -31.59
N GLU A 721 -24.90 49.48 -31.23
CA GLU A 721 -24.40 50.55 -30.35
C GLU A 721 -24.72 50.19 -28.91
N HIS A 722 -23.68 50.05 -28.09
CA HIS A 722 -23.81 49.76 -26.66
C HIS A 722 -23.89 51.04 -25.85
N LYS A 723 -25.05 51.34 -25.24
CA LYS A 723 -25.29 52.53 -24.41
C LYS A 723 -25.69 52.12 -22.99
N ARG A 724 -25.40 52.97 -22.02
CA ARG A 724 -25.90 52.80 -20.64
C ARG A 724 -27.43 52.81 -20.53
N SER A 725 -28.12 53.44 -21.50
CA SER A 725 -29.59 53.49 -21.58
C SER A 725 -30.19 52.28 -22.26
N GLY A 726 -29.39 51.34 -22.72
CA GLY A 726 -29.78 50.17 -23.52
C GLY A 726 -29.10 50.18 -24.88
N GLN A 727 -29.10 49.05 -25.54
CA GLN A 727 -28.50 48.87 -26.87
C GLN A 727 -29.44 49.39 -27.96
N ASN A 728 -28.83 49.94 -29.01
CA ASN A 728 -29.53 50.29 -30.24
C ASN A 728 -28.90 49.53 -31.41
N MET A 729 -29.75 49.03 -32.30
CA MET A 729 -29.29 48.41 -33.54
C MET A 729 -29.70 49.24 -34.73
N TYR A 730 -28.72 49.62 -35.54
CA TYR A 730 -28.95 50.29 -36.84
C TYR A 730 -28.62 49.29 -37.92
N VAL A 731 -29.54 49.22 -38.91
CA VAL A 731 -29.40 48.37 -40.10
C VAL A 731 -29.70 49.26 -41.32
N TYR A 732 -28.73 49.49 -42.14
CA TYR A 732 -28.87 49.95 -43.51
C TYR A 732 -28.55 48.74 -44.41
N LEU A 733 -29.48 48.48 -45.34
CA LEU A 733 -29.38 47.40 -46.31
C LEU A 733 -29.57 47.90 -47.69
N ASP A 734 -28.63 47.76 -48.59
CA ASP A 734 -28.71 48.10 -50.02
C ASP A 734 -29.56 47.02 -50.74
N LEU A 735 -30.68 47.52 -51.40
CA LEU A 735 -31.59 46.63 -52.08
C LEU A 735 -31.30 46.56 -53.59
N GLY A 736 -30.27 47.22 -54.07
CA GLY A 736 -29.93 47.35 -55.47
C GLY A 736 -30.77 48.46 -56.18
N ALA A 737 -30.37 48.85 -57.41
CA ALA A 737 -31.03 49.87 -58.23
C ALA A 737 -31.18 51.23 -57.53
N ASN A 738 -30.28 51.59 -56.61
CA ASN A 738 -30.27 52.76 -55.71
C ASN A 738 -31.36 52.75 -54.64
N ASP A 739 -32.02 51.59 -54.45
CA ASP A 739 -32.95 51.43 -53.35
C ASP A 739 -32.25 50.88 -52.11
N TYR A 740 -32.66 51.36 -50.93
CA TYR A 740 -32.20 50.89 -49.64
C TYR A 740 -33.29 50.98 -48.58
N ILE A 741 -33.09 50.19 -47.49
CA ILE A 741 -33.87 50.39 -46.28
C ILE A 741 -32.91 50.77 -45.14
N TYR A 742 -33.46 51.56 -44.20
CA TYR A 742 -32.80 51.89 -42.93
C TYR A 742 -33.73 51.56 -41.78
N ILE A 743 -33.22 50.90 -40.76
CA ILE A 743 -33.94 50.54 -39.54
C ILE A 743 -33.06 50.89 -38.34
N ASN A 744 -33.61 51.74 -37.44
CA ASN A 744 -32.97 51.96 -36.13
C ASN A 744 -33.87 51.32 -35.05
N LEU A 745 -33.45 50.18 -34.51
CA LEU A 745 -34.13 49.46 -33.45
C LEU A 745 -33.66 49.99 -32.09
N THR A 746 -34.64 50.28 -31.25
CA THR A 746 -34.45 50.67 -29.86
C THR A 746 -35.37 49.84 -28.97
N LYS A 747 -35.14 49.80 -27.68
CA LYS A 747 -35.96 49.08 -26.70
C LYS A 747 -37.47 49.36 -26.86
N THR A 748 -37.84 50.55 -27.29
CA THR A 748 -39.26 51.07 -27.36
C THR A 748 -39.77 51.23 -28.75
N GLY A 749 -39.05 50.87 -29.78
CA GLY A 749 -39.58 51.00 -31.15
C GLY A 749 -38.53 50.96 -32.25
N ALA A 750 -39.02 51.05 -33.48
CA ALA A 750 -38.23 51.09 -34.72
C ALA A 750 -38.48 52.37 -35.48
N ASN A 751 -37.42 53.07 -35.86
CA ASN A 751 -37.49 54.14 -36.86
C ASN A 751 -37.06 53.55 -38.20
N VAL A 752 -37.91 53.57 -39.20
CA VAL A 752 -37.74 52.92 -40.49
C VAL A 752 -37.81 53.87 -41.62
N TYR A 753 -36.88 53.73 -42.60
CA TYR A 753 -36.96 54.54 -43.87
C TYR A 753 -36.69 53.59 -45.05
N ALA A 754 -37.36 53.89 -46.20
CA ALA A 754 -37.09 53.17 -47.45
C ALA A 754 -37.11 54.18 -48.59
N THR A 755 -36.25 54.04 -49.61
CA THR A 755 -36.19 54.83 -50.81
C THR A 755 -37.31 54.46 -51.81
N ASP A 756 -37.72 53.16 -51.87
CA ASP A 756 -38.86 52.71 -52.67
C ASP A 756 -40.15 53.37 -52.16
N GLN A 757 -40.82 54.16 -53.06
CA GLN A 757 -42.02 54.93 -52.70
C GLN A 757 -43.19 54.04 -52.24
N ASN A 758 -43.31 52.80 -52.78
CA ASN A 758 -44.36 51.91 -52.38
C ASN A 758 -44.07 51.34 -50.94
N LEU A 759 -42.87 50.96 -50.66
CA LEU A 759 -42.44 50.55 -49.30
C LEU A 759 -42.65 51.65 -48.27
N GLN A 760 -42.29 52.87 -48.61
CA GLN A 760 -42.43 54.05 -47.74
C GLN A 760 -43.93 54.38 -47.51
N GLN A 761 -44.79 54.25 -48.53
CA GLN A 761 -46.22 54.42 -48.41
C GLN A 761 -46.89 53.37 -47.57
N ILE A 762 -46.51 52.08 -47.76
CA ILE A 762 -46.98 50.95 -46.92
C ILE A 762 -46.57 51.21 -45.47
N LEU A 763 -45.36 51.62 -45.21
CA LEU A 763 -44.85 51.95 -43.84
C LEU A 763 -45.75 53.03 -43.22
N THR A 764 -46.00 54.13 -43.94
CA THR A 764 -46.80 55.27 -43.42
C THR A 764 -48.23 54.85 -43.12
N ASN A 765 -48.83 54.01 -43.95
CA ASN A 765 -50.20 53.55 -43.80
C ASN A 765 -50.43 52.44 -42.79
N THR A 766 -49.34 51.76 -42.38
CA THR A 766 -49.43 50.58 -41.50
C THR A 766 -48.69 50.72 -40.16
N ALA A 767 -47.89 51.74 -39.95
CA ALA A 767 -47.15 51.99 -38.76
C ALA A 767 -47.98 51.93 -37.48
N ASP A 768 -49.17 52.58 -37.51
CA ASP A 768 -50.05 52.57 -36.34
C ASP A 768 -50.91 51.29 -36.22
N LYS A 769 -50.85 50.38 -37.21
CA LYS A 769 -51.59 49.13 -37.23
C LYS A 769 -50.81 48.00 -36.57
N VAL A 770 -49.50 48.20 -36.39
CA VAL A 770 -48.65 47.19 -35.70
C VAL A 770 -48.90 47.31 -34.20
N LYS A 771 -49.64 46.37 -33.67
CA LYS A 771 -49.97 46.30 -32.23
C LYS A 771 -48.92 45.54 -31.48
N ALA A 772 -48.04 46.20 -30.73
CA ALA A 772 -47.10 45.62 -29.75
C ALA A 772 -47.05 46.53 -28.53
N GLU A 773 -47.06 45.91 -27.35
CA GLU A 773 -47.09 46.64 -26.08
C GLU A 773 -45.80 47.44 -25.90
N ASN A 774 -45.86 48.73 -25.71
CA ASN A 774 -44.74 49.66 -25.54
C ASN A 774 -43.70 49.64 -26.69
N PHE A 775 -44.10 49.26 -27.90
CA PHE A 775 -43.24 49.32 -29.09
C PHE A 775 -43.90 50.00 -30.24
N TYR A 776 -43.25 51.03 -30.80
CA TYR A 776 -43.86 51.91 -31.85
C TYR A 776 -42.98 51.94 -33.11
N ILE A 777 -43.61 51.77 -34.27
CA ILE A 777 -42.94 51.99 -35.54
C ILE A 777 -43.20 53.46 -35.99
N ARG A 778 -42.13 54.10 -36.42
CA ARG A 778 -42.17 55.49 -36.90
C ARG A 778 -41.38 55.60 -38.20
N PRO A 779 -41.91 56.28 -39.18
CA PRO A 779 -41.13 56.64 -40.34
C PRO A 779 -39.95 57.51 -39.96
N ALA A 780 -38.77 57.11 -40.43
CA ALA A 780 -37.53 57.92 -40.31
C ALA A 780 -37.40 58.83 -41.51
N THR A 781 -36.53 59.80 -41.46
CA THR A 781 -36.21 60.75 -42.51
C THR A 781 -34.85 60.45 -43.16
N GLU A 782 -34.71 60.78 -44.44
CA GLU A 782 -33.42 60.67 -45.17
C GLU A 782 -32.23 61.29 -44.39
N ARG A 783 -32.50 62.49 -43.82
CA ARG A 783 -31.51 63.15 -42.97
C ARG A 783 -31.01 62.28 -41.77
N GLN A 784 -31.85 61.43 -41.25
CA GLN A 784 -31.46 60.50 -40.19
C GLN A 784 -30.57 59.38 -40.73
N VAL A 785 -30.84 58.89 -41.96
CA VAL A 785 -29.98 57.92 -42.64
C VAL A 785 -28.64 58.55 -42.97
N ASP A 786 -28.57 59.73 -43.57
CA ASP A 786 -27.30 60.44 -43.83
C ASP A 786 -26.48 60.64 -42.57
N LYS A 787 -27.12 61.04 -41.47
CA LYS A 787 -26.45 61.25 -40.22
C LYS A 787 -25.86 59.94 -39.72
N PHE A 788 -26.52 58.82 -39.96
CA PHE A 788 -25.97 57.46 -39.57
C PHE A 788 -24.80 57.14 -40.47
N LEU A 789 -24.89 57.22 -41.79
CA LEU A 789 -23.86 56.87 -42.76
C LEU A 789 -22.59 57.66 -42.58
N ARG A 790 -22.68 58.97 -42.29
CA ARG A 790 -21.53 59.86 -41.97
C ARG A 790 -20.67 59.39 -40.77
N ARG A 791 -21.17 58.44 -39.95
CA ARG A 791 -20.35 57.85 -38.87
C ARG A 791 -19.27 56.88 -39.39
N PHE A 792 -19.39 56.46 -40.64
CA PHE A 792 -18.51 55.50 -41.29
C PHE A 792 -17.61 56.14 -42.38
N GLU A 793 -17.80 57.43 -42.68
CA GLU A 793 -16.90 58.29 -43.45
C GLU A 793 -15.79 58.85 -42.55
#